data_759127cc2ec099e2b5a84a87c6123c3a
#
_entry.id   759127cc2ec099e2b5a84a87c6123c3a
#
_cell.length_a   1.000
_cell.length_b   1.000
_cell.length_c   1.000
_cell.angle_alpha   90.00
_cell.angle_beta   90.00
_cell.angle_gamma   90.00
#
_symmetry.space_group_name_H-M   'P 1'
#
loop_
_entity.id
_entity.type
_entity.pdbx_description
1 polymer ?
#
loop_
_entity_poly.entity_id
_entity_poly.type
_entity_poly.pdbx_seq_one_letter_code
_entity_poly.pdbx_strand_id
1 'polypeptide(L)'
;MVFNIKDSKERKIIRDFPNKVQKIDHVWIPMSDGKKLAATIWLPEDAEEHPVPAILEYIPYRKNDFTAIRDSVRHPYFAGHGYASIRVDIRGSGDSDGILQDEYLKQEQDDALEVLDWIVAQSWSTGSIGMIGKSWGGFNSLQVAARQHPALKSIITLCSTDDRYADDVHYRGGNVLASDMLWWASTMFAYNARPQDPNVVGEGWRKNWLERLEHTPPFVEEWMRHQRRDGYWKHGSVCEDFSAIDIPVFAVSGWQDGYTDAVFRILQNLPGQSKGLIGPWAHEYPEVATPEPAIGFLQECLRWWDHWLKGKNTGIMEEPKLITWIQDSELPQVTYDERPGKWVADNCWPAKSVEDTSFWLTEGRLTKDSTASQKLVVSSVQQHGLYAGVFCPFGQPGDLPGDQRLENSKSVLFTSDPIEETIELLGHPIFHAELSSDQEDALLAVRLSVKAPTGESTLISWGMLNLTHRDSHEHPEKLVPEKTYKIEVQLDSLGQQIPKGHRLEVAVSPTYWPQAWPSPKPVTLTLHTGEETRLTLPVRTPQAEDEDCGHFGPPETAEVMERDIIRKEERTRNVSHDLISGVWTLEDYSDEGERRLPENGMQYGSINKNTYTIKEDDPLSAKVQCEWELKVGRGEWQTKLVTYSEMTSDATNFYLINTMTAYENEEKVFHKKWETKIRRDHV
;
A
#
# COMPACT_ATOMS: atom_id res chain seq x y z
N MET A 1 6.58 -8.56 -5.80
CA MET A 1 5.58 -8.98 -4.80
C MET A 1 5.72 -10.46 -4.59
N VAL A 2 6.45 -10.87 -3.57
CA VAL A 2 6.61 -12.30 -3.27
C VAL A 2 5.40 -12.71 -2.45
N PHE A 3 4.46 -13.45 -3.04
CA PHE A 3 3.43 -14.15 -2.27
C PHE A 3 4.02 -15.43 -1.66
N ASN A 4 5.09 -15.28 -0.91
CA ASN A 4 5.60 -16.36 -0.09
C ASN A 4 4.80 -16.37 1.21
N ILE A 5 3.94 -17.35 1.33
CA ILE A 5 3.30 -17.65 2.60
C ILE A 5 4.42 -18.12 3.54
N LYS A 6 4.89 -17.23 4.41
CA LYS A 6 5.84 -17.59 5.45
C LYS A 6 5.20 -18.61 6.39
N ASP A 7 5.94 -19.60 6.78
CA ASP A 7 5.48 -20.55 7.78
C ASP A 7 5.52 -19.89 9.16
N SER A 8 4.36 -19.35 9.59
CA SER A 8 4.18 -18.98 11.00
C SER A 8 4.25 -20.25 11.86
N LYS A 9 4.98 -20.18 12.96
CA LYS A 9 5.16 -21.31 13.89
C LYS A 9 3.84 -21.80 14.50
N GLU A 10 2.82 -20.95 14.51
CA GLU A 10 1.52 -21.23 15.14
C GLU A 10 0.39 -21.47 14.14
N ARG A 11 0.62 -21.33 12.83
CA ARG A 11 -0.42 -21.50 11.81
C ARG A 11 -0.91 -22.92 11.73
N LYS A 12 -2.23 -23.11 11.88
CA LYS A 12 -2.91 -24.39 11.74
C LYS A 12 -3.44 -24.56 10.31
N ILE A 13 -3.07 -25.65 9.67
CA ILE A 13 -3.62 -26.03 8.36
C ILE A 13 -4.87 -26.87 8.60
N ILE A 14 -6.03 -26.35 8.17
CA ILE A 14 -7.33 -27.03 8.26
C ILE A 14 -7.56 -27.82 6.98
N ARG A 15 -7.79 -29.11 7.11
CA ARG A 15 -8.09 -30.06 6.01
C ARG A 15 -9.53 -30.54 6.03
N ASP A 16 -10.09 -30.66 7.24
CA ASP A 16 -11.45 -31.13 7.47
C ASP A 16 -12.34 -29.95 7.82
N PHE A 17 -13.14 -29.52 6.86
CA PHE A 17 -14.10 -28.43 7.00
C PHE A 17 -15.49 -28.95 7.33
N PRO A 18 -16.38 -28.12 7.93
CA PRO A 18 -17.80 -28.45 8.12
C PRO A 18 -18.51 -28.86 6.83
N ASN A 19 -18.15 -28.26 5.71
CA ASN A 19 -18.68 -28.61 4.38
C ASN A 19 -17.57 -29.11 3.48
N LYS A 20 -17.86 -30.11 2.66
CA LYS A 20 -16.95 -30.51 1.57
C LYS A 20 -16.92 -29.43 0.51
N VAL A 21 -15.74 -29.15 -0.03
CA VAL A 21 -15.51 -28.07 -0.98
C VAL A 21 -15.29 -28.63 -2.38
N GLN A 22 -16.02 -28.13 -3.36
CA GLN A 22 -15.72 -28.26 -4.77
C GLN A 22 -15.09 -27.00 -5.31
N LYS A 23 -14.08 -27.11 -6.17
CA LYS A 23 -13.46 -26.03 -6.91
C LYS A 23 -13.88 -26.07 -8.36
N ILE A 24 -14.36 -24.96 -8.90
CA ILE A 24 -14.62 -24.76 -10.34
C ILE A 24 -13.50 -23.85 -10.83
N ASP A 25 -12.51 -24.44 -11.51
CA ASP A 25 -11.27 -23.78 -11.89
C ASP A 25 -11.47 -22.60 -12.83
N HIS A 26 -12.51 -22.68 -13.66
CA HIS A 26 -12.79 -21.63 -14.63
C HIS A 26 -14.28 -21.48 -14.89
N VAL A 27 -14.75 -20.23 -14.76
CA VAL A 27 -16.10 -19.81 -15.13
C VAL A 27 -16.00 -18.50 -15.89
N TRP A 28 -16.75 -18.39 -16.99
CA TRP A 28 -16.94 -17.14 -17.68
C TRP A 28 -18.13 -16.37 -17.10
N ILE A 29 -17.91 -15.12 -16.70
CA ILE A 29 -18.95 -14.17 -16.32
C ILE A 29 -19.19 -13.26 -17.53
N PRO A 30 -20.34 -13.37 -18.22
CA PRO A 30 -20.64 -12.54 -19.38
C PRO A 30 -20.99 -11.12 -18.96
N MET A 31 -20.40 -10.13 -19.63
CA MET A 31 -20.71 -8.71 -19.48
C MET A 31 -21.70 -8.26 -20.55
N SER A 32 -22.44 -7.20 -20.26
CA SER A 32 -23.47 -6.65 -21.15
C SER A 32 -22.93 -6.18 -22.51
N ASP A 33 -21.65 -5.82 -22.59
CA ASP A 33 -20.96 -5.42 -23.82
C ASP A 33 -20.39 -6.60 -24.64
N GLY A 34 -20.67 -7.83 -24.21
CA GLY A 34 -20.22 -9.07 -24.87
C GLY A 34 -18.83 -9.54 -24.49
N LYS A 35 -18.11 -8.82 -23.62
CA LYS A 35 -16.86 -9.29 -22.99
C LYS A 35 -17.15 -10.33 -21.92
N LYS A 36 -16.12 -11.09 -21.51
CA LYS A 36 -16.23 -12.10 -20.47
C LYS A 36 -15.12 -11.90 -19.46
N LEU A 37 -15.47 -11.97 -18.18
CA LEU A 37 -14.50 -12.00 -17.10
C LEU A 37 -14.27 -13.43 -16.63
N ALA A 38 -13.03 -13.75 -16.31
CA ALA A 38 -12.61 -15.08 -15.86
C ALA A 38 -12.69 -15.18 -14.34
N ALA A 39 -13.34 -16.19 -13.83
CA ALA A 39 -13.46 -16.46 -12.40
C ALA A 39 -13.02 -17.88 -12.03
N THR A 40 -12.62 -18.07 -10.78
CA THR A 40 -12.54 -19.35 -10.08
C THR A 40 -13.51 -19.30 -8.91
N ILE A 41 -14.23 -20.40 -8.66
CA ILE A 41 -15.25 -20.47 -7.61
C ILE A 41 -14.99 -21.69 -6.74
N TRP A 42 -15.03 -21.51 -5.44
CA TRP A 42 -15.04 -22.57 -4.43
C TRP A 42 -16.41 -22.59 -3.77
N LEU A 43 -17.06 -23.74 -3.76
CA LEU A 43 -18.42 -23.94 -3.26
C LEU A 43 -18.50 -25.09 -2.28
N PRO A 44 -19.40 -25.08 -1.29
CA PRO A 44 -19.87 -26.32 -0.68
C PRO A 44 -20.45 -27.26 -1.74
N GLU A 45 -20.17 -28.57 -1.66
CA GLU A 45 -20.65 -29.55 -2.67
C GLU A 45 -22.20 -29.57 -2.81
N ASP A 46 -22.91 -29.22 -1.74
CA ASP A 46 -24.37 -29.20 -1.69
C ASP A 46 -24.99 -27.80 -1.89
N ALA A 47 -24.21 -26.82 -2.35
CA ALA A 47 -24.65 -25.42 -2.50
C ALA A 47 -25.85 -25.25 -3.47
N GLU A 48 -26.03 -26.14 -4.46
CA GLU A 48 -27.19 -26.11 -5.35
C GLU A 48 -28.50 -26.50 -4.63
N GLU A 49 -28.40 -27.36 -3.60
CA GLU A 49 -29.55 -27.77 -2.78
C GLU A 49 -29.74 -26.83 -1.56
N HIS A 50 -28.65 -26.28 -1.07
CA HIS A 50 -28.57 -25.39 0.08
C HIS A 50 -27.82 -24.10 -0.25
N PRO A 51 -28.47 -23.11 -0.93
CA PRO A 51 -27.80 -21.89 -1.37
C PRO A 51 -27.10 -21.15 -0.24
N VAL A 52 -25.91 -20.60 -0.53
CA VAL A 52 -25.02 -19.93 0.42
C VAL A 52 -24.75 -18.47 0.05
N PRO A 53 -24.38 -17.61 1.01
CA PRO A 53 -23.89 -16.27 0.71
C PRO A 53 -22.56 -16.33 -0.06
N ALA A 54 -22.26 -15.28 -0.82
CA ALA A 54 -21.03 -15.18 -1.61
C ALA A 54 -20.02 -14.21 -0.99
N ILE A 55 -18.73 -14.52 -1.16
CA ILE A 55 -17.61 -13.64 -0.85
C ILE A 55 -16.83 -13.44 -2.15
N LEU A 56 -16.73 -12.19 -2.61
CA LEU A 56 -16.06 -11.80 -3.85
C LEU A 56 -14.70 -11.15 -3.57
N GLU A 57 -13.64 -11.65 -4.23
CA GLU A 57 -12.37 -10.95 -4.43
C GLU A 57 -12.22 -10.62 -5.93
N TYR A 58 -12.07 -9.33 -6.26
CA TYR A 58 -12.12 -8.78 -7.62
C TYR A 58 -10.85 -7.96 -7.87
N ILE A 59 -9.82 -8.55 -8.54
CA ILE A 59 -8.47 -7.97 -8.63
C ILE A 59 -7.76 -8.31 -9.95
N PRO A 60 -6.71 -7.55 -10.36
CA PRO A 60 -6.01 -7.73 -11.64
C PRO A 60 -4.85 -8.74 -11.63
N TYR A 61 -4.69 -9.58 -10.59
CA TYR A 61 -3.42 -10.26 -10.34
C TYR A 61 -3.36 -11.73 -10.77
N ARG A 62 -4.16 -12.15 -11.75
CA ARG A 62 -4.10 -13.46 -12.42
C ARG A 62 -4.34 -14.67 -11.49
N LYS A 63 -5.53 -15.20 -11.55
CA LYS A 63 -6.01 -16.31 -10.71
C LYS A 63 -5.34 -17.67 -10.98
N ASN A 64 -4.76 -17.89 -12.18
CA ASN A 64 -4.23 -19.20 -12.60
C ASN A 64 -2.74 -19.39 -12.34
N ASP A 65 -2.01 -18.33 -12.00
CA ASP A 65 -0.56 -18.37 -11.73
C ASP A 65 -0.19 -17.53 -10.52
N PHE A 66 -0.04 -16.25 -10.67
CA PHE A 66 0.60 -15.35 -9.73
C PHE A 66 -0.04 -15.34 -8.31
N THR A 67 -1.37 -15.27 -8.20
CA THR A 67 -2.05 -15.31 -6.89
C THR A 67 -2.59 -16.68 -6.49
N ALA A 68 -2.46 -17.68 -7.35
CA ALA A 68 -3.05 -19.00 -7.11
C ALA A 68 -2.64 -19.63 -5.77
N ILE A 69 -1.36 -19.47 -5.38
CA ILE A 69 -0.85 -19.98 -4.10
C ILE A 69 -1.49 -19.26 -2.92
N ARG A 70 -1.60 -17.95 -2.98
CA ARG A 70 -2.28 -17.12 -1.97
C ARG A 70 -3.77 -17.46 -1.87
N ASP A 71 -4.42 -17.62 -3.01
CA ASP A 71 -5.84 -17.91 -3.09
C ASP A 71 -6.16 -19.29 -2.49
N SER A 72 -5.25 -20.27 -2.63
CA SER A 72 -5.42 -21.63 -2.12
C SER A 72 -5.58 -21.71 -0.60
N VAL A 73 -5.07 -20.78 0.17
CA VAL A 73 -5.16 -20.81 1.63
C VAL A 73 -6.42 -20.17 2.20
N ARG A 74 -7.14 -19.36 1.40
CA ARG A 74 -8.31 -18.57 1.85
C ARG A 74 -9.62 -19.03 1.26
N HIS A 75 -9.73 -19.08 -0.06
CA HIS A 75 -11.01 -19.36 -0.71
C HIS A 75 -11.60 -20.72 -0.32
N PRO A 76 -10.80 -21.85 -0.26
CA PRO A 76 -11.33 -23.10 0.26
C PRO A 76 -11.76 -23.02 1.73
N TYR A 77 -11.07 -22.20 2.55
CA TYR A 77 -11.43 -21.99 3.95
C TYR A 77 -12.83 -21.38 4.09
N PHE A 78 -13.14 -20.33 3.34
CA PHE A 78 -14.46 -19.73 3.34
C PHE A 78 -15.52 -20.69 2.79
N ALA A 79 -15.23 -21.40 1.71
CA ALA A 79 -16.17 -22.37 1.13
C ALA A 79 -16.46 -23.52 2.10
N GLY A 80 -15.44 -24.03 2.80
CA GLY A 80 -15.59 -25.05 3.82
C GLY A 80 -16.46 -24.63 5.00
N HIS A 81 -16.63 -23.31 5.21
CA HIS A 81 -17.50 -22.74 6.25
C HIS A 81 -18.86 -22.22 5.71
N GLY A 82 -19.23 -22.66 4.50
CA GLY A 82 -20.57 -22.43 3.94
C GLY A 82 -20.74 -21.09 3.26
N TYR A 83 -19.77 -20.72 2.42
CA TYR A 83 -19.83 -19.57 1.50
C TYR A 83 -19.46 -19.98 0.08
N ALA A 84 -19.98 -19.27 -0.89
CA ALA A 84 -19.44 -19.28 -2.25
C ALA A 84 -18.28 -18.29 -2.31
N SER A 85 -17.04 -18.77 -2.40
CA SER A 85 -15.88 -17.91 -2.46
C SER A 85 -15.41 -17.75 -3.91
N ILE A 86 -15.37 -16.50 -4.40
CA ILE A 86 -15.23 -16.19 -5.81
C ILE A 86 -14.04 -15.28 -6.03
N ARG A 87 -13.13 -15.69 -6.92
CA ARG A 87 -11.98 -14.92 -7.35
C ARG A 87 -12.13 -14.55 -8.82
N VAL A 88 -12.26 -13.27 -9.11
CA VAL A 88 -12.44 -12.75 -10.48
C VAL A 88 -11.21 -11.95 -10.89
N ASP A 89 -10.68 -12.26 -12.08
CA ASP A 89 -9.75 -11.37 -12.77
C ASP A 89 -10.53 -10.21 -13.39
N ILE A 90 -10.16 -8.97 -13.11
CA ILE A 90 -10.83 -7.80 -13.69
C ILE A 90 -10.59 -7.72 -15.20
N ARG A 91 -11.38 -6.90 -15.90
CA ARG A 91 -11.25 -6.67 -17.35
C ARG A 91 -9.81 -6.34 -17.74
N GLY A 92 -9.28 -7.04 -18.74
CA GLY A 92 -7.92 -6.83 -19.27
C GLY A 92 -6.80 -7.48 -18.46
N SER A 93 -7.12 -8.19 -17.37
CA SER A 93 -6.14 -8.92 -16.59
C SER A 93 -6.37 -10.43 -16.66
N GLY A 94 -5.30 -11.21 -16.41
CA GLY A 94 -5.37 -12.67 -16.43
C GLY A 94 -6.00 -13.20 -17.70
N ASP A 95 -7.03 -14.07 -17.55
CA ASP A 95 -7.76 -14.66 -18.67
C ASP A 95 -8.98 -13.83 -19.11
N SER A 96 -9.34 -12.77 -18.37
CA SER A 96 -10.46 -11.88 -18.75
C SER A 96 -10.22 -11.15 -20.05
N ASP A 97 -11.30 -10.91 -20.79
CA ASP A 97 -11.27 -10.15 -22.03
C ASP A 97 -10.94 -8.66 -21.81
N GLY A 98 -10.56 -8.00 -22.89
CA GLY A 98 -10.32 -6.55 -22.90
C GLY A 98 -8.89 -6.16 -22.56
N ILE A 99 -8.72 -4.85 -22.34
CA ILE A 99 -7.45 -4.20 -22.01
C ILE A 99 -7.69 -3.37 -20.75
N LEU A 100 -6.82 -3.48 -19.76
CA LEU A 100 -6.83 -2.62 -18.60
C LEU A 100 -6.16 -1.29 -18.98
N GLN A 101 -6.95 -0.22 -19.07
CA GLN A 101 -6.49 1.07 -19.57
C GLN A 101 -5.85 1.93 -18.48
N ASP A 102 -6.29 1.75 -17.23
CA ASP A 102 -5.79 2.44 -16.04
C ASP A 102 -6.37 1.76 -14.80
N GLU A 103 -5.97 2.19 -13.62
CA GLU A 103 -6.52 1.72 -12.35
C GLU A 103 -7.81 2.45 -11.97
N TYR A 104 -8.72 1.73 -11.29
CA TYR A 104 -9.92 2.25 -10.63
C TYR A 104 -10.87 3.03 -11.55
N LEU A 105 -10.89 2.72 -12.84
CA LEU A 105 -11.78 3.34 -13.79
C LEU A 105 -13.26 3.05 -13.48
N LYS A 106 -14.14 3.93 -13.94
CA LYS A 106 -15.59 3.70 -13.85
C LYS A 106 -15.99 2.35 -14.47
N GLN A 107 -15.33 1.92 -15.57
CA GLN A 107 -15.56 0.63 -16.20
C GLN A 107 -15.31 -0.55 -15.23
N GLU A 108 -14.27 -0.48 -14.41
CA GLU A 108 -13.97 -1.49 -13.40
C GLU A 108 -15.11 -1.61 -12.39
N GLN A 109 -15.64 -0.47 -11.93
CA GLN A 109 -16.77 -0.44 -11.01
C GLN A 109 -18.06 -0.95 -11.68
N ASP A 110 -18.35 -0.55 -12.92
CA ASP A 110 -19.52 -0.99 -13.66
C ASP A 110 -19.47 -2.51 -13.91
N ASP A 111 -18.33 -3.05 -14.30
CA ASP A 111 -18.12 -4.49 -14.44
C ASP A 111 -18.34 -5.23 -13.11
N ALA A 112 -17.89 -4.66 -12.00
CA ALA A 112 -18.12 -5.26 -10.69
C ALA A 112 -19.60 -5.34 -10.32
N LEU A 113 -20.41 -4.32 -10.66
CA LEU A 113 -21.87 -4.38 -10.47
C LEU A 113 -22.51 -5.50 -11.29
N GLU A 114 -22.09 -5.69 -12.56
CA GLU A 114 -22.56 -6.80 -13.39
C GLU A 114 -22.12 -8.17 -12.83
N VAL A 115 -20.92 -8.25 -12.23
CA VAL A 115 -20.47 -9.46 -11.52
C VAL A 115 -21.36 -9.76 -10.31
N LEU A 116 -21.76 -8.74 -9.54
CA LEU A 116 -22.70 -8.91 -8.43
C LEU A 116 -24.06 -9.39 -8.90
N ASP A 117 -24.62 -8.81 -10.00
CA ASP A 117 -25.86 -9.27 -10.61
C ASP A 117 -25.76 -10.72 -11.07
N TRP A 118 -24.63 -11.09 -11.70
CA TRP A 118 -24.40 -12.47 -12.14
C TRP A 118 -24.38 -13.45 -10.96
N ILE A 119 -23.73 -13.09 -9.82
CA ILE A 119 -23.70 -13.90 -8.59
C ILE A 119 -25.11 -14.09 -8.03
N VAL A 120 -25.91 -13.02 -7.99
CA VAL A 120 -27.32 -13.09 -7.53
C VAL A 120 -28.15 -14.07 -8.36
N ALA A 121 -27.89 -14.17 -9.65
CA ALA A 121 -28.64 -15.02 -10.57
C ALA A 121 -28.28 -16.52 -10.48
N GLN A 122 -27.25 -16.91 -9.71
CA GLN A 122 -26.84 -18.30 -9.61
C GLN A 122 -27.73 -19.08 -8.64
N SER A 123 -28.01 -20.35 -8.97
CA SER A 123 -28.84 -21.27 -8.15
C SER A 123 -28.25 -21.53 -6.77
N TRP A 124 -26.93 -21.56 -6.65
CA TRP A 124 -26.19 -21.74 -5.39
C TRP A 124 -26.13 -20.49 -4.50
N SER A 125 -26.60 -19.33 -4.98
CA SER A 125 -26.47 -18.04 -4.28
C SER A 125 -27.73 -17.67 -3.50
N THR A 126 -27.57 -17.20 -2.26
CA THR A 126 -28.67 -16.57 -1.50
C THR A 126 -28.96 -15.13 -1.95
N GLY A 127 -28.14 -14.54 -2.81
CA GLY A 127 -28.19 -13.13 -3.18
C GLY A 127 -27.58 -12.18 -2.16
N SER A 128 -27.01 -12.69 -1.05
CA SER A 128 -26.28 -11.90 -0.06
C SER A 128 -24.78 -11.99 -0.34
N ILE A 129 -24.12 -10.86 -0.59
CA ILE A 129 -22.72 -10.82 -1.05
C ILE A 129 -21.89 -9.94 -0.13
N GLY A 130 -20.67 -10.40 0.21
CA GLY A 130 -19.61 -9.60 0.78
C GLY A 130 -18.45 -9.44 -0.21
N MET A 131 -17.70 -8.35 -0.11
CA MET A 131 -16.43 -8.19 -0.84
C MET A 131 -15.26 -8.12 0.13
N ILE A 132 -14.15 -8.72 -0.25
CA ILE A 132 -12.89 -8.66 0.49
C ILE A 132 -11.74 -8.44 -0.48
N GLY A 133 -10.76 -7.67 -0.06
CA GLY A 133 -9.51 -7.59 -0.80
C GLY A 133 -8.45 -6.77 -0.09
N LYS A 134 -7.21 -7.06 -0.46
CA LYS A 134 -6.02 -6.33 -0.05
C LYS A 134 -5.57 -5.41 -1.18
N SER A 135 -5.09 -4.19 -0.86
CA SER A 135 -4.58 -3.25 -1.86
C SER A 135 -5.67 -2.94 -2.90
N TRP A 136 -5.41 -3.15 -4.17
CA TRP A 136 -6.41 -2.97 -5.25
C TRP A 136 -7.79 -3.54 -4.90
N GLY A 137 -7.84 -4.74 -4.32
CA GLY A 137 -9.10 -5.37 -3.92
C GLY A 137 -9.79 -4.66 -2.75
N GLY A 138 -9.03 -4.01 -1.87
CA GLY A 138 -9.56 -3.16 -0.80
C GLY A 138 -10.10 -1.84 -1.35
N PHE A 139 -9.35 -1.19 -2.24
CA PHE A 139 -9.79 0.03 -2.94
C PHE A 139 -11.11 -0.20 -3.69
N ASN A 140 -11.17 -1.24 -4.55
CA ASN A 140 -12.38 -1.46 -5.32
C ASN A 140 -13.56 -1.94 -4.47
N SER A 141 -13.33 -2.61 -3.34
CA SER A 141 -14.40 -2.94 -2.39
C SER A 141 -15.06 -1.68 -1.83
N LEU A 142 -14.28 -0.65 -1.45
CA LEU A 142 -14.79 0.65 -1.03
C LEU A 142 -15.54 1.36 -2.18
N GLN A 143 -14.95 1.38 -3.38
CA GLN A 143 -15.54 2.05 -4.55
C GLN A 143 -16.85 1.39 -4.98
N VAL A 144 -16.93 0.05 -4.97
CA VAL A 144 -18.16 -0.69 -5.29
C VAL A 144 -19.21 -0.52 -4.20
N ALA A 145 -18.80 -0.47 -2.92
CA ALA A 145 -19.71 -0.15 -1.81
C ALA A 145 -20.38 1.21 -2.00
N ALA A 146 -19.61 2.23 -2.44
CA ALA A 146 -20.15 3.56 -2.75
C ALA A 146 -21.12 3.58 -3.95
N ARG A 147 -21.18 2.51 -4.76
CA ARG A 147 -22.17 2.34 -5.84
C ARG A 147 -23.51 1.75 -5.35
N GLN A 148 -23.62 1.36 -4.07
CA GLN A 148 -24.85 0.96 -3.37
C GLN A 148 -25.62 -0.18 -4.07
N HIS A 149 -24.92 -1.22 -4.53
CA HIS A 149 -25.58 -2.40 -5.11
C HIS A 149 -26.35 -3.16 -4.00
N PRO A 150 -27.66 -3.47 -4.21
CA PRO A 150 -28.52 -3.99 -3.14
C PRO A 150 -28.12 -5.37 -2.60
N ALA A 151 -27.38 -6.16 -3.39
CA ALA A 151 -26.89 -7.48 -2.96
C ALA A 151 -25.60 -7.40 -2.12
N LEU A 152 -24.82 -6.31 -2.22
CA LEU A 152 -23.61 -6.11 -1.43
C LEU A 152 -24.01 -5.68 -0.01
N LYS A 153 -23.72 -6.53 0.98
CA LYS A 153 -24.19 -6.35 2.36
C LYS A 153 -23.13 -5.84 3.32
N SER A 154 -21.86 -6.13 3.05
CA SER A 154 -20.74 -5.64 3.84
C SER A 154 -19.43 -5.85 3.09
N ILE A 155 -18.37 -5.17 3.54
CA ILE A 155 -17.03 -5.32 2.97
C ILE A 155 -15.97 -5.49 4.06
N ILE A 156 -14.85 -6.13 3.69
CA ILE A 156 -13.58 -6.10 4.43
C ILE A 156 -12.53 -5.48 3.49
N THR A 157 -12.00 -4.33 3.87
CA THR A 157 -10.97 -3.63 3.10
C THR A 157 -9.64 -3.70 3.84
N LEU A 158 -8.59 -4.18 3.17
CA LEU A 158 -7.27 -4.34 3.78
C LEU A 158 -6.23 -3.52 3.03
N CYS A 159 -5.33 -2.86 3.76
CA CYS A 159 -4.14 -2.23 3.19
C CYS A 159 -4.50 -1.40 1.95
N SER A 160 -5.45 -0.50 2.08
CA SER A 160 -6.00 0.31 0.98
C SER A 160 -6.37 1.70 1.47
N THR A 161 -6.45 2.68 0.57
CA THR A 161 -6.81 4.04 0.94
C THR A 161 -8.20 4.45 0.46
N ASP A 162 -8.73 5.46 1.12
CA ASP A 162 -9.95 6.20 0.78
C ASP A 162 -9.68 7.41 -0.12
N ASP A 163 -8.40 7.83 -0.28
CA ASP A 163 -7.96 8.97 -1.09
C ASP A 163 -6.78 8.59 -1.99
N ARG A 164 -7.01 8.52 -3.30
CA ARG A 164 -6.02 8.14 -4.32
C ARG A 164 -4.87 9.13 -4.50
N TYR A 165 -4.98 10.34 -3.96
CA TYR A 165 -3.96 11.37 -4.09
C TYR A 165 -3.10 11.55 -2.84
N ALA A 166 -3.70 11.49 -1.65
CA ALA A 166 -3.04 11.93 -0.43
C ALA A 166 -2.00 10.93 0.09
N ASP A 167 -2.29 9.64 0.01
CA ASP A 167 -1.48 8.56 0.60
C ASP A 167 -1.51 7.26 -0.21
N ASP A 168 -1.53 7.37 -1.53
CA ASP A 168 -1.31 6.27 -2.45
C ASP A 168 0.10 6.35 -3.05
N VAL A 169 0.47 5.38 -3.88
CA VAL A 169 1.79 5.23 -4.53
C VAL A 169 2.15 6.36 -5.51
N HIS A 170 1.28 7.35 -5.70
CA HIS A 170 1.43 8.40 -6.70
C HIS A 170 1.98 9.69 -6.13
N TYR A 171 1.27 10.27 -5.17
CA TYR A 171 1.60 11.55 -4.55
C TYR A 171 1.47 11.46 -3.03
N ARG A 172 2.33 12.22 -2.34
CA ARG A 172 2.27 12.37 -0.91
C ARG A 172 2.56 13.80 -0.51
N GLY A 173 1.64 14.41 0.25
CA GLY A 173 1.76 15.82 0.61
C GLY A 173 1.95 16.74 -0.62
N GLY A 174 1.39 16.39 -1.77
CA GLY A 174 1.56 17.12 -3.03
C GLY A 174 2.90 16.93 -3.74
N ASN A 175 3.78 16.04 -3.25
CA ASN A 175 5.02 15.66 -3.93
C ASN A 175 4.80 14.40 -4.77
N VAL A 176 5.48 14.29 -5.91
CA VAL A 176 5.58 13.00 -6.62
C VAL A 176 6.33 12.03 -5.72
N LEU A 177 5.70 10.91 -5.39
CA LEU A 177 6.32 9.81 -4.65
C LEU A 177 7.28 9.06 -5.60
N ALA A 178 8.53 9.52 -5.68
CA ALA A 178 9.47 9.08 -6.71
C ALA A 178 9.90 7.62 -6.55
N SER A 179 9.83 7.08 -5.34
CA SER A 179 10.10 5.66 -5.05
C SER A 179 9.07 4.72 -5.67
N ASP A 180 7.81 5.17 -5.81
CA ASP A 180 6.69 4.29 -6.13
C ASP A 180 5.94 4.66 -7.42
N MET A 181 5.85 5.92 -7.80
CA MET A 181 5.15 6.39 -9.00
C MET A 181 5.52 5.58 -10.25
N LEU A 182 6.81 5.53 -10.60
CA LEU A 182 7.26 4.79 -11.77
C LEU A 182 7.28 3.29 -11.51
N TRP A 183 7.67 2.86 -10.29
CA TRP A 183 7.73 1.45 -9.93
C TRP A 183 6.36 0.79 -10.06
N TRP A 184 5.30 1.38 -9.48
CA TRP A 184 3.96 0.82 -9.54
C TRP A 184 3.39 0.84 -10.96
N ALA A 185 3.57 1.95 -11.68
CA ALA A 185 3.18 2.03 -13.08
C ALA A 185 3.88 0.98 -13.95
N SER A 186 5.19 0.77 -13.77
CA SER A 186 5.97 -0.23 -14.49
C SER A 186 5.56 -1.66 -14.14
N THR A 187 5.16 -1.89 -12.88
CA THR A 187 4.61 -3.17 -12.41
C THR A 187 3.34 -3.52 -13.18
N MET A 188 2.38 -2.60 -13.23
CA MET A 188 1.13 -2.82 -13.95
C MET A 188 1.32 -2.88 -15.46
N PHE A 189 2.26 -2.09 -16.01
CA PHE A 189 2.64 -2.16 -17.42
C PHE A 189 3.16 -3.54 -17.81
N ALA A 190 4.00 -4.16 -16.98
CA ALA A 190 4.48 -5.51 -17.18
C ALA A 190 3.40 -6.58 -16.93
N TYR A 191 2.63 -6.42 -15.85
CA TYR A 191 1.63 -7.43 -15.45
C TYR A 191 0.47 -7.53 -16.44
N ASN A 192 -0.05 -6.40 -16.93
CA ASN A 192 -1.17 -6.35 -17.85
C ASN A 192 -0.80 -6.86 -19.24
N ALA A 193 0.48 -6.82 -19.62
CA ALA A 193 0.97 -7.26 -20.92
C ALA A 193 1.15 -8.78 -21.07
N ARG A 194 0.94 -9.57 -19.99
CA ARG A 194 1.05 -11.04 -20.03
C ARG A 194 -0.09 -11.69 -20.81
N PRO A 195 0.14 -12.85 -21.46
CA PRO A 195 -0.91 -13.55 -22.24
C PRO A 195 -1.97 -14.18 -21.36
N GLN A 196 -3.14 -14.43 -21.94
CA GLN A 196 -4.14 -15.33 -21.42
C GLN A 196 -3.65 -16.80 -21.53
N ASP A 197 -4.18 -17.70 -20.68
CA ASP A 197 -3.85 -19.14 -20.75
C ASP A 197 -4.51 -19.78 -21.98
N PRO A 198 -3.74 -20.39 -22.92
CA PRO A 198 -4.29 -21.10 -24.08
C PRO A 198 -5.28 -22.19 -23.72
N ASN A 199 -5.14 -22.86 -22.56
CA ASN A 199 -6.07 -23.89 -22.11
C ASN A 199 -7.46 -23.31 -21.75
N VAL A 200 -7.52 -22.01 -21.45
CA VAL A 200 -8.75 -21.30 -21.09
C VAL A 200 -9.40 -20.65 -22.32
N VAL A 201 -8.60 -19.94 -23.13
CA VAL A 201 -9.13 -19.12 -24.23
C VAL A 201 -8.98 -19.79 -25.60
N GLY A 202 -8.32 -20.94 -25.68
CA GLY A 202 -8.11 -21.70 -26.92
C GLY A 202 -7.13 -21.03 -27.88
N GLU A 203 -7.25 -21.37 -29.17
CA GLU A 203 -6.32 -20.92 -30.23
C GLU A 203 -6.24 -19.41 -30.42
N GLY A 204 -7.22 -18.65 -29.92
CA GLY A 204 -7.26 -17.20 -29.98
C GLY A 204 -6.23 -16.48 -29.09
N TRP A 205 -5.59 -17.17 -28.16
CA TRP A 205 -4.71 -16.59 -27.14
C TRP A 205 -3.62 -15.69 -27.74
N ARG A 206 -2.98 -16.12 -28.84
CA ARG A 206 -1.88 -15.38 -29.46
C ARG A 206 -2.35 -14.07 -30.08
N LYS A 207 -3.49 -14.08 -30.75
CA LYS A 207 -4.10 -12.87 -31.32
C LYS A 207 -4.46 -11.89 -30.19
N ASN A 208 -5.12 -12.39 -29.16
CA ASN A 208 -5.51 -11.58 -28.00
C ASN A 208 -4.28 -11.00 -27.29
N TRP A 209 -3.20 -11.79 -27.19
CA TRP A 209 -1.95 -11.32 -26.59
C TRP A 209 -1.32 -10.19 -27.38
N LEU A 210 -1.18 -10.32 -28.71
CA LEU A 210 -0.64 -9.28 -29.57
C LEU A 210 -1.49 -8.00 -29.53
N GLU A 211 -2.81 -8.12 -29.46
CA GLU A 211 -3.72 -6.98 -29.26
C GLU A 211 -3.49 -6.33 -27.88
N ARG A 212 -3.32 -7.14 -26.82
CA ARG A 212 -3.02 -6.66 -25.47
C ARG A 212 -1.68 -5.93 -25.43
N LEU A 213 -0.62 -6.49 -26.03
CA LEU A 213 0.69 -5.85 -26.11
C LEU A 213 0.65 -4.49 -26.84
N GLU A 214 -0.12 -4.41 -27.94
CA GLU A 214 -0.24 -3.18 -28.74
C GLU A 214 -0.97 -2.07 -27.98
N HIS A 215 -1.96 -2.42 -27.14
CA HIS A 215 -2.88 -1.46 -26.54
C HIS A 215 -2.73 -1.28 -25.03
N THR A 216 -1.86 -2.03 -24.34
CA THR A 216 -1.55 -1.79 -22.92
C THR A 216 -0.78 -0.48 -22.77
N PRO A 217 -1.36 0.54 -22.10
CA PRO A 217 -0.69 1.83 -21.92
C PRO A 217 0.29 1.80 -20.74
N PRO A 218 1.35 2.61 -20.75
CA PRO A 218 2.12 2.90 -19.55
C PRO A 218 1.38 3.93 -18.68
N PHE A 219 0.79 3.48 -17.56
CA PHE A 219 -0.06 4.29 -16.68
C PHE A 219 0.62 5.56 -16.17
N VAL A 220 1.94 5.54 -15.98
CA VAL A 220 2.70 6.70 -15.51
C VAL A 220 2.48 7.96 -16.36
N GLU A 221 2.17 7.82 -17.65
CA GLU A 221 1.94 8.97 -18.53
C GLU A 221 0.68 9.74 -18.11
N GLU A 222 -0.39 9.04 -17.79
CA GLU A 222 -1.63 9.66 -17.34
C GLU A 222 -1.48 10.20 -15.91
N TRP A 223 -0.91 9.41 -15.01
CA TRP A 223 -0.71 9.83 -13.62
C TRP A 223 0.15 11.09 -13.50
N MET A 224 1.19 11.22 -14.31
CA MET A 224 2.04 12.41 -14.31
C MET A 224 1.41 13.62 -15.02
N ARG A 225 0.33 13.46 -15.81
CA ARG A 225 -0.46 14.61 -16.33
C ARG A 225 -1.33 15.25 -15.26
N HIS A 226 -1.71 14.47 -14.24
CA HIS A 226 -2.59 14.90 -13.14
C HIS A 226 -1.77 15.14 -11.86
N GLN A 227 -0.95 16.23 -11.85
CA GLN A 227 -0.06 16.53 -10.72
C GLN A 227 -0.78 17.24 -9.57
N ARG A 228 -2.02 17.66 -9.75
CA ARG A 228 -2.90 18.24 -8.73
C ARG A 228 -4.00 17.25 -8.36
N ARG A 229 -4.60 17.43 -7.19
CA ARG A 229 -5.78 16.67 -6.78
C ARG A 229 -7.02 17.13 -7.55
N ASP A 230 -7.08 16.81 -8.84
CA ASP A 230 -8.17 17.15 -9.74
C ASP A 230 -9.26 16.05 -9.83
N GLY A 231 -10.17 16.17 -10.80
CA GLY A 231 -11.27 15.22 -11.01
C GLY A 231 -10.80 13.78 -11.29
N TYR A 232 -9.58 13.60 -11.81
CA TYR A 232 -8.98 12.29 -12.06
C TYR A 232 -8.74 11.53 -10.73
N TRP A 233 -8.13 12.16 -9.74
CA TRP A 233 -7.86 11.56 -8.43
C TRP A 233 -9.09 11.50 -7.53
N LYS A 234 -10.03 12.44 -7.68
CA LYS A 234 -11.30 12.42 -6.96
C LYS A 234 -12.17 11.24 -7.37
N HIS A 235 -12.12 10.85 -8.65
CA HIS A 235 -12.76 9.62 -9.10
C HIS A 235 -12.10 8.41 -8.41
N GLY A 236 -12.90 7.57 -7.77
CA GLY A 236 -12.43 6.42 -7.00
C GLY A 236 -11.92 6.73 -5.59
N SER A 237 -11.78 8.01 -5.20
CA SER A 237 -11.51 8.43 -3.83
C SER A 237 -12.82 8.54 -3.06
N VAL A 238 -13.12 7.55 -2.20
CA VAL A 238 -14.40 7.52 -1.47
C VAL A 238 -14.49 8.57 -0.38
N CYS A 239 -13.37 9.19 0.00
CA CYS A 239 -13.33 10.34 0.91
C CYS A 239 -14.06 11.57 0.36
N GLU A 240 -14.34 11.65 -0.93
CA GLU A 240 -15.15 12.74 -1.53
C GLU A 240 -16.60 12.70 -1.01
N ASP A 241 -17.13 11.50 -0.74
CA ASP A 241 -18.46 11.32 -0.18
C ASP A 241 -18.57 9.99 0.59
N PHE A 242 -18.18 9.99 1.85
CA PHE A 242 -18.34 8.82 2.72
C PHE A 242 -19.81 8.42 2.93
N SER A 243 -20.76 9.34 2.72
CA SER A 243 -22.18 9.03 2.87
C SER A 243 -22.72 8.11 1.79
N ALA A 244 -21.99 7.94 0.69
CA ALA A 244 -22.32 6.96 -0.34
C ALA A 244 -22.12 5.51 0.11
N ILE A 245 -21.36 5.26 1.18
CA ILE A 245 -21.18 3.92 1.74
C ILE A 245 -22.10 3.75 2.93
N ASP A 246 -23.20 3.04 2.73
CA ASP A 246 -24.25 2.80 3.76
C ASP A 246 -24.19 1.38 4.35
N ILE A 247 -23.28 0.53 3.88
CA ILE A 247 -23.06 -0.83 4.35
C ILE A 247 -21.91 -0.91 5.36
N PRO A 248 -21.89 -1.94 6.23
CA PRO A 248 -20.83 -2.15 7.20
C PRO A 248 -19.44 -2.36 6.57
N VAL A 249 -18.43 -1.72 7.16
CA VAL A 249 -17.03 -1.78 6.70
C VAL A 249 -16.11 -2.27 7.82
N PHE A 250 -15.34 -3.31 7.54
CA PHE A 250 -14.23 -3.73 8.38
C PHE A 250 -12.92 -3.30 7.71
N ALA A 251 -12.25 -2.29 8.27
CA ALA A 251 -11.00 -1.73 7.77
C ALA A 251 -9.80 -2.32 8.51
N VAL A 252 -8.84 -2.88 7.79
CA VAL A 252 -7.69 -3.59 8.36
C VAL A 252 -6.40 -3.10 7.73
N SER A 253 -5.36 -2.87 8.53
CA SER A 253 -4.02 -2.54 8.05
C SER A 253 -2.94 -2.93 9.07
N GLY A 254 -1.71 -2.53 8.82
CA GLY A 254 -0.59 -2.78 9.73
C GLY A 254 0.35 -1.58 9.79
N TRP A 255 1.08 -1.43 10.90
CA TRP A 255 1.95 -0.28 11.14
C TRP A 255 3.13 -0.15 10.16
N GLN A 256 3.44 -1.20 9.41
CA GLN A 256 4.45 -1.15 8.36
C GLN A 256 3.85 -0.97 6.96
N ASP A 257 2.54 -0.75 6.86
CA ASP A 257 1.85 -0.54 5.59
C ASP A 257 1.70 0.96 5.27
N GLY A 258 1.91 1.35 4.02
CA GLY A 258 1.75 2.73 3.56
C GLY A 258 0.31 3.27 3.62
N TYR A 259 -0.70 2.40 3.81
CA TYR A 259 -2.12 2.75 3.77
C TYR A 259 -2.82 2.78 5.14
N THR A 260 -2.08 2.72 6.25
CA THR A 260 -2.66 2.60 7.59
C THR A 260 -3.54 3.79 7.97
N ASP A 261 -3.19 4.98 7.52
CA ASP A 261 -3.92 6.23 7.80
C ASP A 261 -5.39 6.19 7.36
N ALA A 262 -5.69 5.45 6.29
CA ALA A 262 -7.05 5.28 5.79
C ALA A 262 -7.99 4.62 6.81
N VAL A 263 -7.49 3.70 7.64
CA VAL A 263 -8.31 3.05 8.68
C VAL A 263 -8.92 4.10 9.62
N PHE A 264 -8.11 5.06 10.07
CA PHE A 264 -8.55 6.13 10.95
C PHE A 264 -9.59 7.05 10.29
N ARG A 265 -9.35 7.44 9.03
CA ARG A 265 -10.29 8.29 8.27
C ARG A 265 -11.63 7.59 8.02
N ILE A 266 -11.59 6.31 7.66
CA ILE A 266 -12.78 5.47 7.48
C ILE A 266 -13.58 5.39 8.78
N LEU A 267 -12.94 5.08 9.91
CA LEU A 267 -13.62 4.99 11.21
C LEU A 267 -14.23 6.31 11.68
N GLN A 268 -13.58 7.42 11.37
CA GLN A 268 -14.02 8.77 11.75
C GLN A 268 -15.20 9.25 10.92
N ASN A 269 -15.22 8.97 9.61
CA ASN A 269 -16.08 9.67 8.66
C ASN A 269 -17.22 8.82 8.11
N LEU A 270 -17.16 7.48 8.15
CA LEU A 270 -18.27 6.65 7.71
C LEU A 270 -19.49 6.82 8.62
N PRO A 271 -20.67 7.13 8.04
CA PRO A 271 -21.90 7.27 8.84
C PRO A 271 -22.43 5.92 9.34
N GLY A 272 -22.09 4.84 8.66
CA GLY A 272 -22.54 3.47 8.97
C GLY A 272 -21.71 2.76 10.03
N GLN A 273 -21.95 1.47 10.16
CA GLN A 273 -21.18 0.64 11.09
C GLN A 273 -19.81 0.34 10.52
N SER A 274 -18.77 0.60 11.31
CA SER A 274 -17.39 0.33 10.91
C SER A 274 -16.60 -0.24 12.09
N LYS A 275 -15.63 -1.11 11.76
CA LYS A 275 -14.68 -1.71 12.70
C LYS A 275 -13.27 -1.55 12.12
N GLY A 276 -12.29 -1.28 12.98
CA GLY A 276 -10.89 -1.15 12.61
C GLY A 276 -10.01 -2.17 13.32
N LEU A 277 -9.00 -2.66 12.60
CA LEU A 277 -7.98 -3.54 13.14
C LEU A 277 -6.60 -3.15 12.57
N ILE A 278 -5.65 -2.81 13.44
CA ILE A 278 -4.30 -2.46 13.03
C ILE A 278 -3.31 -3.28 13.85
N GLY A 279 -2.56 -4.16 13.16
CA GLY A 279 -1.50 -4.95 13.76
C GLY A 279 -0.10 -4.41 13.45
N PRO A 280 0.96 -5.14 13.81
CA PRO A 280 2.33 -4.71 13.50
C PRO A 280 2.73 -4.93 12.03
N TRP A 281 1.85 -5.47 11.23
CA TRP A 281 2.05 -6.08 9.91
C TRP A 281 2.55 -5.12 8.84
N ALA A 282 3.26 -5.67 7.86
CA ALA A 282 3.51 -5.05 6.57
C ALA A 282 2.27 -5.20 5.65
N HIS A 283 2.40 -4.87 4.37
CA HIS A 283 1.34 -4.97 3.36
C HIS A 283 0.94 -6.42 3.06
N GLU A 284 0.36 -7.11 4.06
CA GLU A 284 -0.01 -8.53 3.98
C GLU A 284 -1.29 -8.82 4.76
N TYR A 285 -1.90 -9.97 4.49
CA TYR A 285 -3.06 -10.44 5.24
C TYR A 285 -2.66 -10.96 6.63
N PRO A 286 -3.37 -10.61 7.69
CA PRO A 286 -2.97 -10.86 9.08
C PRO A 286 -2.70 -12.32 9.45
N GLU A 287 -3.32 -13.30 8.77
CA GLU A 287 -3.10 -14.73 9.05
C GLU A 287 -1.76 -15.28 8.54
N VAL A 288 -1.09 -14.55 7.67
CA VAL A 288 0.22 -14.91 7.09
C VAL A 288 1.24 -13.78 7.21
N ALA A 289 0.91 -12.72 7.94
CA ALA A 289 1.67 -11.47 7.97
C ALA A 289 3.00 -11.58 8.70
N THR A 290 3.90 -10.73 8.30
CA THR A 290 5.17 -10.39 8.96
C THR A 290 5.17 -8.87 9.16
N PRO A 291 5.70 -8.37 10.32
CA PRO A 291 6.17 -9.15 11.49
C PRO A 291 5.05 -9.84 12.27
N GLU A 292 5.38 -10.86 13.04
CA GLU A 292 4.46 -11.46 14.00
C GLU A 292 4.13 -10.48 15.15
N PRO A 293 2.96 -10.63 15.84
CA PRO A 293 2.09 -11.79 15.80
C PRO A 293 1.14 -11.81 14.59
N ALA A 294 1.12 -12.93 13.85
CA ALA A 294 0.01 -13.26 12.98
C ALA A 294 -1.19 -13.71 13.81
N ILE A 295 -2.41 -13.52 13.33
CA ILE A 295 -3.64 -13.79 14.07
C ILE A 295 -4.62 -14.66 13.30
N GLY A 296 -5.61 -15.20 13.98
CA GLY A 296 -6.75 -15.92 13.38
C GLY A 296 -7.66 -15.03 12.54
N PHE A 297 -7.11 -14.38 11.52
CA PHE A 297 -7.86 -13.39 10.74
C PHE A 297 -8.97 -14.01 9.89
N LEU A 298 -8.79 -15.21 9.33
CA LEU A 298 -9.86 -15.88 8.60
C LEU A 298 -11.03 -16.23 9.54
N GLN A 299 -10.76 -16.52 10.81
CA GLN A 299 -11.78 -16.73 11.83
C GLN A 299 -12.55 -15.42 12.11
N GLU A 300 -11.85 -14.27 12.18
CA GLU A 300 -12.51 -12.95 12.32
C GLU A 300 -13.32 -12.58 11.08
N CYS A 301 -12.83 -12.89 9.87
CA CYS A 301 -13.60 -12.75 8.65
C CYS A 301 -14.90 -13.58 8.71
N LEU A 302 -14.84 -14.83 9.18
CA LEU A 302 -16.05 -15.67 9.33
C LEU A 302 -17.03 -15.08 10.34
N ARG A 303 -16.55 -14.55 11.47
CA ARG A 303 -17.41 -13.86 12.45
C ARG A 303 -18.12 -12.66 11.81
N TRP A 304 -17.39 -11.86 11.01
CA TRP A 304 -17.93 -10.74 10.26
C TRP A 304 -18.97 -11.16 9.23
N TRP A 305 -18.64 -12.18 8.39
CA TRP A 305 -19.54 -12.69 7.37
C TRP A 305 -20.77 -13.39 7.95
N ASP A 306 -20.62 -14.19 8.99
CA ASP A 306 -21.75 -14.84 9.68
C ASP A 306 -22.72 -13.80 10.25
N HIS A 307 -22.19 -12.68 10.76
CA HIS A 307 -23.03 -11.58 11.28
C HIS A 307 -23.81 -10.90 10.13
N TRP A 308 -23.10 -10.41 9.11
CA TRP A 308 -23.70 -9.54 8.11
C TRP A 308 -24.35 -10.28 6.93
N LEU A 309 -23.85 -11.46 6.55
CA LEU A 309 -24.40 -12.20 5.42
C LEU A 309 -25.36 -13.31 5.80
N LYS A 310 -25.22 -13.88 7.02
CA LYS A 310 -26.10 -14.94 7.52
C LYS A 310 -27.02 -14.50 8.66
N GLY A 311 -26.90 -13.25 9.13
CA GLY A 311 -27.73 -12.69 10.21
C GLY A 311 -27.54 -13.33 11.58
N LYS A 312 -26.38 -13.96 11.83
CA LYS A 312 -26.06 -14.56 13.13
C LYS A 312 -25.49 -13.50 14.07
N ASN A 313 -25.90 -13.47 15.33
CA ASN A 313 -25.19 -12.67 16.32
C ASN A 313 -23.89 -13.36 16.72
N THR A 314 -22.74 -12.83 16.23
CA THR A 314 -21.40 -13.34 16.55
C THR A 314 -20.70 -12.55 17.65
N GLY A 315 -21.33 -11.48 18.16
CA GLY A 315 -20.74 -10.57 19.14
C GLY A 315 -19.70 -9.60 18.55
N ILE A 316 -19.34 -9.72 17.28
CA ILE A 316 -18.27 -8.90 16.69
C ILE A 316 -18.55 -7.40 16.71
N MET A 317 -19.83 -6.99 16.66
CA MET A 317 -20.25 -5.59 16.73
C MET A 317 -20.44 -5.07 18.17
N GLU A 318 -20.31 -5.93 19.16
CA GLU A 318 -20.32 -5.59 20.59
C GLU A 318 -18.91 -5.30 21.12
N GLU A 319 -17.89 -5.66 20.34
CA GLU A 319 -16.48 -5.39 20.61
C GLU A 319 -16.11 -3.93 20.33
N PRO A 320 -14.98 -3.43 20.85
CA PRO A 320 -14.49 -2.09 20.55
C PRO A 320 -14.42 -1.78 19.06
N LYS A 321 -14.69 -0.51 18.72
CA LYS A 321 -14.68 -0.04 17.33
C LYS A 321 -13.31 -0.17 16.67
N LEU A 322 -12.24 0.06 17.43
CA LEU A 322 -10.86 -0.01 16.97
C LEU A 322 -10.06 -0.90 17.93
N ILE A 323 -9.38 -1.89 17.39
CA ILE A 323 -8.38 -2.70 18.08
C ILE A 323 -7.04 -2.48 17.37
N THR A 324 -6.02 -2.07 18.14
CA THR A 324 -4.71 -1.75 17.59
C THR A 324 -3.59 -2.38 18.40
N TRP A 325 -2.47 -2.65 17.72
CA TRP A 325 -1.22 -3.09 18.33
C TRP A 325 -0.37 -1.89 18.71
N ILE A 326 -0.12 -1.65 19.99
CA ILE A 326 0.90 -0.69 20.44
C ILE A 326 2.23 -1.41 20.47
N GLN A 327 3.13 -1.00 19.58
CA GLN A 327 4.46 -1.57 19.42
C GLN A 327 5.39 -1.10 20.54
N ASP A 328 6.18 -2.01 21.08
CA ASP A 328 7.32 -1.63 21.94
C ASP A 328 8.41 -0.97 21.11
N SER A 329 9.20 -0.09 21.74
CA SER A 329 10.37 0.49 21.10
C SER A 329 11.48 -0.53 20.98
N GLU A 330 11.83 -0.83 19.73
CA GLU A 330 12.92 -1.73 19.35
C GLU A 330 14.08 -0.97 18.72
N LEU A 331 15.29 -1.54 18.79
CA LEU A 331 16.43 -1.01 18.04
C LEU A 331 16.18 -1.11 16.54
N PRO A 332 16.71 -0.16 15.73
CA PRO A 332 16.40 -0.10 14.30
C PRO A 332 16.92 -1.31 13.54
N GLN A 333 16.07 -1.94 12.77
CA GLN A 333 16.40 -3.04 11.87
C GLN A 333 15.76 -2.78 10.49
N VAL A 334 16.36 -3.35 9.45
CA VAL A 334 15.84 -3.26 8.07
C VAL A 334 14.71 -4.26 7.79
N THR A 335 14.40 -5.11 8.74
CA THR A 335 13.24 -6.02 8.80
C THR A 335 13.09 -6.53 10.23
N TYR A 336 11.87 -6.88 10.59
CA TYR A 336 11.55 -7.55 11.86
C TYR A 336 10.79 -8.84 11.56
N ASP A 337 11.15 -9.95 12.20
CA ASP A 337 10.35 -11.16 12.17
C ASP A 337 9.17 -11.06 13.14
N GLU A 338 9.36 -10.38 14.26
CA GLU A 338 8.38 -10.12 15.32
C GLU A 338 8.49 -8.67 15.81
N ARG A 339 7.37 -8.05 16.15
CA ARG A 339 7.31 -6.74 16.79
C ARG A 339 6.64 -6.90 18.16
N PRO A 340 7.41 -6.89 19.26
CA PRO A 340 6.84 -6.90 20.60
C PRO A 340 5.87 -5.74 20.84
N GLY A 341 4.87 -5.97 21.70
CA GLY A 341 3.86 -4.96 22.00
C GLY A 341 2.64 -5.56 22.70
N LYS A 342 1.53 -4.86 22.61
CA LYS A 342 0.25 -5.29 23.21
C LYS A 342 -0.93 -4.79 22.38
N TRP A 343 -2.04 -5.54 22.43
CA TRP A 343 -3.32 -5.07 21.91
C TRP A 343 -3.93 -4.03 22.84
N VAL A 344 -4.55 -3.01 22.26
CA VAL A 344 -5.34 -1.99 22.95
C VAL A 344 -6.65 -1.77 22.22
N ALA A 345 -7.61 -1.22 22.92
CA ALA A 345 -8.98 -1.07 22.41
C ALA A 345 -9.54 0.33 22.65
N ASP A 346 -10.22 0.86 21.64
CA ASP A 346 -10.94 2.12 21.71
C ASP A 346 -12.36 1.98 21.14
N ASN A 347 -13.36 2.35 21.96
CA ASN A 347 -14.78 2.19 21.63
C ASN A 347 -15.29 3.19 20.57
N CYS A 348 -14.50 4.20 20.24
CA CYS A 348 -14.77 5.19 19.21
C CYS A 348 -13.47 5.70 18.57
N TRP A 349 -13.58 6.28 17.40
CA TRP A 349 -12.52 7.06 16.80
C TRP A 349 -13.11 8.38 16.29
N PRO A 350 -12.49 9.57 16.57
CA PRO A 350 -11.32 9.77 17.42
C PRO A 350 -11.50 9.22 18.84
N ALA A 351 -10.40 8.65 19.38
CA ALA A 351 -10.42 8.00 20.69
C ALA A 351 -10.40 9.03 21.83
N LYS A 352 -11.24 8.83 22.84
CA LYS A 352 -11.26 9.69 24.05
C LYS A 352 -10.04 9.48 24.95
N SER A 353 -9.35 8.37 24.75
CA SER A 353 -8.12 8.00 25.45
C SER A 353 -6.89 8.79 24.98
N VAL A 354 -7.01 9.49 23.84
CA VAL A 354 -5.89 10.22 23.17
C VAL A 354 -6.02 11.72 23.46
N GLU A 355 -4.94 12.30 23.94
CA GLU A 355 -4.80 13.73 24.19
C GLU A 355 -3.56 14.28 23.50
N ASP A 356 -3.69 15.47 22.91
CA ASP A 356 -2.60 16.14 22.23
C ASP A 356 -1.57 16.72 23.22
N THR A 357 -0.31 16.36 23.02
CA THR A 357 0.82 16.89 23.80
C THR A 357 1.81 17.56 22.86
N SER A 358 2.13 18.85 23.09
CA SER A 358 3.03 19.62 22.24
C SER A 358 4.45 19.71 22.79
N PHE A 359 5.40 19.68 21.85
CA PHE A 359 6.82 19.94 22.09
C PHE A 359 7.27 21.05 21.12
N TRP A 360 7.86 22.12 21.68
CA TRP A 360 8.35 23.25 20.89
C TRP A 360 9.80 23.06 20.45
N LEU A 361 10.09 23.49 19.23
CA LEU A 361 11.43 23.41 18.66
C LEU A 361 12.23 24.66 19.09
N THR A 362 13.40 24.41 19.60
CA THR A 362 14.41 25.43 19.92
C THR A 362 15.72 25.04 19.22
N GLU A 363 16.82 25.72 19.47
CA GLU A 363 18.13 25.39 18.88
C GLU A 363 18.57 23.94 19.24
N GLY A 364 18.33 22.98 18.32
CA GLY A 364 18.69 21.58 18.48
C GLY A 364 17.91 20.79 19.54
N ARG A 365 16.85 21.35 20.12
CA ARG A 365 16.08 20.70 21.20
C ARG A 365 14.57 20.74 20.96
N LEU A 366 13.91 19.72 21.51
CA LEU A 366 12.46 19.68 21.73
C LEU A 366 12.19 19.93 23.21
N THR A 367 11.35 20.92 23.52
CA THR A 367 11.07 21.37 24.90
C THR A 367 9.57 21.40 25.16
N LYS A 368 9.17 21.24 26.43
CA LYS A 368 7.75 21.30 26.85
C LYS A 368 7.19 22.72 26.84
N ASP A 369 8.03 23.73 26.77
CA ASP A 369 7.65 25.14 26.77
C ASP A 369 8.22 25.83 25.54
N SER A 370 7.47 26.81 25.00
CA SER A 370 7.94 27.65 23.90
C SER A 370 9.05 28.59 24.38
N THR A 371 9.96 28.89 23.46
CA THR A 371 11.05 29.87 23.70
C THR A 371 10.92 31.06 22.76
N ALA A 372 11.80 32.06 22.96
CA ALA A 372 11.86 33.18 22.02
C ALA A 372 12.17 32.68 20.60
N SER A 373 11.54 33.31 19.60
CA SER A 373 11.75 32.96 18.21
C SER A 373 13.19 33.17 17.76
N GLN A 374 13.75 32.18 17.09
CA GLN A 374 15.07 32.21 16.45
C GLN A 374 14.91 31.76 14.99
N LYS A 375 15.87 32.15 14.16
CA LYS A 375 15.92 31.71 12.76
C LYS A 375 16.96 30.61 12.62
N LEU A 376 16.52 29.47 12.11
CA LEU A 376 17.40 28.32 11.83
C LEU A 376 17.42 28.06 10.33
N VAL A 377 18.60 27.89 9.77
CA VAL A 377 18.79 27.56 8.36
C VAL A 377 18.65 26.04 8.20
N VAL A 378 17.79 25.62 7.29
CA VAL A 378 17.56 24.21 6.96
C VAL A 378 17.93 23.98 5.50
N SER A 379 19.02 23.27 5.29
CA SER A 379 19.46 22.82 3.96
C SER A 379 19.94 21.38 4.05
N SER A 380 19.86 20.64 2.94
CA SER A 380 20.29 19.24 2.90
C SER A 380 20.86 18.91 1.53
N VAL A 381 21.68 17.87 1.51
CA VAL A 381 22.19 17.27 0.27
C VAL A 381 21.05 16.53 -0.45
N GLN A 382 21.14 16.42 -1.78
CA GLN A 382 20.05 15.83 -2.57
C GLN A 382 19.84 14.33 -2.35
N GLN A 383 20.89 13.59 -1.96
CA GLN A 383 20.82 12.16 -1.65
C GLN A 383 20.31 11.85 -0.22
N HIS A 384 19.81 12.82 0.52
CA HIS A 384 19.11 12.58 1.78
C HIS A 384 17.84 11.78 1.54
N GLY A 385 17.66 10.65 2.25
CA GLY A 385 16.53 9.74 2.13
C GLY A 385 16.86 8.39 1.48
N LEU A 386 18.08 8.15 0.98
CA LEU A 386 18.48 6.87 0.39
C LEU A 386 18.34 5.67 1.34
N TYR A 387 18.31 5.92 2.64
CA TYR A 387 18.10 4.93 3.70
C TYR A 387 16.71 5.02 4.35
N ALA A 388 15.74 5.63 3.65
CA ALA A 388 14.37 5.80 4.16
C ALA A 388 13.52 4.52 4.17
N GLY A 389 14.02 3.41 3.62
CA GLY A 389 13.22 2.22 3.38
C GLY A 389 12.33 2.36 2.14
N VAL A 390 11.25 1.58 2.06
CA VAL A 390 10.24 1.66 1.00
C VAL A 390 8.95 2.27 1.56
N PHE A 391 8.12 2.87 0.69
CA PHE A 391 6.84 3.45 1.10
C PHE A 391 5.83 2.37 1.55
N CYS A 392 5.79 1.26 0.84
CA CYS A 392 4.87 0.15 1.11
C CYS A 392 5.65 -1.15 1.36
N PRO A 393 6.11 -1.41 2.60
CA PRO A 393 6.80 -2.64 2.97
C PRO A 393 5.94 -3.90 2.82
N PHE A 394 6.55 -4.96 2.29
CA PHE A 394 5.95 -6.30 2.19
C PHE A 394 6.53 -7.29 3.22
N GLY A 395 7.23 -6.79 4.24
CA GLY A 395 7.89 -7.61 5.27
C GLY A 395 9.15 -8.30 4.75
N GLN A 396 9.78 -7.75 3.71
CA GLN A 396 10.99 -8.31 3.13
C GLN A 396 12.24 -7.66 3.73
N PRO A 397 13.39 -8.36 3.77
CA PRO A 397 14.65 -7.77 4.20
C PRO A 397 14.99 -6.51 3.36
N GLY A 398 15.31 -5.41 4.03
CA GLY A 398 15.62 -4.12 3.41
C GLY A 398 14.43 -3.21 3.14
N ASP A 399 13.19 -3.61 3.49
CA ASP A 399 12.02 -2.75 3.35
C ASP A 399 12.02 -1.57 4.32
N LEU A 400 12.47 -1.80 5.56
CA LEU A 400 12.40 -0.79 6.60
C LEU A 400 13.64 0.10 6.62
N PRO A 401 13.50 1.36 7.07
CA PRO A 401 14.63 2.22 7.33
C PRO A 401 15.46 1.69 8.50
N GLY A 402 16.77 1.64 8.31
CA GLY A 402 17.68 1.28 9.38
C GLY A 402 17.91 2.42 10.38
N ASP A 403 19.07 2.40 11.03
CA ASP A 403 19.44 3.42 12.01
C ASP A 403 19.47 4.82 11.39
N GLN A 404 18.66 5.72 11.94
CA GLN A 404 18.45 7.06 11.40
C GLN A 404 19.60 8.04 11.67
N ARG A 405 20.63 7.67 12.44
CA ARG A 405 21.78 8.54 12.71
C ARG A 405 22.45 9.04 11.43
N LEU A 406 22.52 8.19 10.39
CA LEU A 406 23.10 8.56 9.12
C LEU A 406 22.24 9.62 8.38
N GLU A 407 20.92 9.42 8.33
CA GLU A 407 19.99 10.37 7.72
C GLU A 407 19.84 11.65 8.57
N ASN A 408 19.86 11.53 9.90
CA ASN A 408 19.82 12.66 10.82
C ASN A 408 21.02 13.60 10.64
N SER A 409 22.20 13.07 10.27
CA SER A 409 23.39 13.87 9.98
C SER A 409 23.25 14.81 8.77
N LYS A 410 22.26 14.56 7.91
CA LYS A 410 21.96 15.34 6.69
C LYS A 410 20.75 16.28 6.88
N SER A 411 20.24 16.41 8.09
CA SER A 411 19.02 17.15 8.45
C SER A 411 19.29 18.11 9.59
N VAL A 412 18.38 19.06 9.80
CA VAL A 412 18.35 19.81 11.07
C VAL A 412 17.60 18.97 12.09
N LEU A 413 18.27 18.64 13.19
CA LEU A 413 17.80 17.69 14.20
C LEU A 413 17.45 18.40 15.50
N PHE A 414 16.33 18.02 16.08
CA PHE A 414 15.86 18.45 17.40
C PHE A 414 15.65 17.24 18.28
N THR A 415 16.25 17.26 19.49
CA THR A 415 16.22 16.11 20.42
C THR A 415 15.61 16.53 21.75
N SER A 416 14.68 15.75 22.28
CA SER A 416 14.08 15.98 23.61
C SER A 416 15.05 15.65 24.74
N ASP A 417 14.74 16.10 25.95
CA ASP A 417 15.27 15.48 27.17
C ASP A 417 14.78 14.02 27.26
N PRO A 418 15.43 13.16 28.06
CA PRO A 418 14.95 11.81 28.29
C PRO A 418 13.50 11.82 28.78
N ILE A 419 12.65 10.99 28.21
CA ILE A 419 11.26 10.80 28.64
C ILE A 419 11.26 10.32 30.10
N GLU A 420 10.54 11.03 30.97
CA GLU A 420 10.55 10.78 32.42
C GLU A 420 9.72 9.57 32.83
N GLU A 421 8.62 9.32 32.09
CA GLU A 421 7.71 8.17 32.27
C GLU A 421 7.40 7.59 30.90
N THR A 422 7.19 6.27 30.82
CA THR A 422 6.78 5.61 29.58
C THR A 422 5.45 6.20 29.08
N ILE A 423 5.40 6.57 27.81
CA ILE A 423 4.19 7.09 27.14
C ILE A 423 3.78 6.20 25.98
N GLU A 424 2.49 6.14 25.70
CA GLU A 424 1.93 5.48 24.54
C GLU A 424 1.42 6.53 23.57
N LEU A 425 1.71 6.34 22.28
CA LEU A 425 1.24 7.19 21.20
C LEU A 425 0.28 6.38 20.33
N LEU A 426 -0.87 6.98 19.94
CA LEU A 426 -1.81 6.37 19.01
C LEU A 426 -2.48 7.45 18.15
N GLY A 427 -2.24 7.42 16.85
CA GLY A 427 -2.79 8.37 15.90
C GLY A 427 -1.71 9.15 15.15
N HIS A 428 -2.03 10.34 14.66
CA HIS A 428 -1.15 11.15 13.80
C HIS A 428 -0.38 12.20 14.60
N PRO A 429 0.97 12.15 14.61
CA PRO A 429 1.76 13.31 14.98
C PRO A 429 1.57 14.44 13.97
N ILE A 430 1.53 15.69 14.44
CA ILE A 430 1.37 16.87 13.59
C ILE A 430 2.55 17.83 13.84
N PHE A 431 3.25 18.17 12.76
CA PHE A 431 4.32 19.15 12.78
C PHE A 431 3.80 20.50 12.28
N HIS A 432 3.80 21.49 13.15
CA HIS A 432 3.48 22.87 12.83
C HIS A 432 4.78 23.67 12.70
N ALA A 433 4.88 24.51 11.69
CA ALA A 433 6.04 25.36 11.52
C ALA A 433 5.72 26.71 10.91
N GLU A 434 6.50 27.72 11.32
CA GLU A 434 6.61 28.99 10.64
C GLU A 434 7.94 29.02 9.89
N LEU A 435 7.91 29.14 8.55
CA LEU A 435 9.12 29.07 7.73
C LEU A 435 9.05 29.94 6.48
N SER A 436 10.21 30.24 5.89
CA SER A 436 10.34 30.83 4.57
C SER A 436 11.31 30.01 3.71
N SER A 437 11.22 30.17 2.39
CA SER A 437 12.09 29.54 1.40
C SER A 437 12.81 30.58 0.56
N ASP A 438 14.02 30.27 0.11
CA ASP A 438 14.78 31.06 -0.86
C ASP A 438 14.31 30.81 -2.32
N GLN A 439 13.47 29.78 -2.55
CA GLN A 439 12.95 29.41 -3.86
C GLN A 439 11.41 29.45 -3.91
N GLU A 440 10.88 29.54 -5.13
CA GLU A 440 9.43 29.54 -5.40
C GLU A 440 8.80 28.15 -5.26
N ASP A 441 9.57 27.09 -5.50
CA ASP A 441 9.19 25.68 -5.36
C ASP A 441 10.08 25.05 -4.29
N ALA A 442 9.46 24.43 -3.30
CA ALA A 442 10.18 23.81 -2.19
C ALA A 442 9.33 22.70 -1.57
N LEU A 443 9.97 21.74 -0.93
CA LEU A 443 9.33 20.73 -0.10
C LEU A 443 9.90 20.76 1.32
N LEU A 444 9.14 20.18 2.25
CA LEU A 444 9.58 19.88 3.60
C LEU A 444 9.31 18.42 3.91
N ALA A 445 10.33 17.68 4.32
CA ALA A 445 10.23 16.36 4.92
C ALA A 445 10.49 16.44 6.43
N VAL A 446 9.66 15.76 7.20
CA VAL A 446 9.72 15.67 8.64
C VAL A 446 9.78 14.20 9.05
N ARG A 447 10.76 13.83 9.88
CA ARG A 447 10.92 12.48 10.42
C ARG A 447 10.88 12.53 11.93
N LEU A 448 10.07 11.65 12.53
CA LEU A 448 9.98 11.44 13.96
C LEU A 448 10.64 10.10 14.32
N SER A 449 11.61 10.14 15.21
CA SER A 449 12.35 8.95 15.65
C SER A 449 12.41 8.84 17.16
N VAL A 450 12.63 7.62 17.63
CA VAL A 450 12.94 7.33 19.05
C VAL A 450 14.42 7.01 19.16
N LYS A 451 15.13 7.79 19.96
CA LYS A 451 16.53 7.54 20.27
C LYS A 451 16.66 6.72 21.54
N ALA A 452 17.29 5.57 21.43
CA ALA A 452 17.62 4.70 22.55
C ALA A 452 18.70 5.35 23.45
N PRO A 453 18.77 4.99 24.74
CA PRO A 453 19.84 5.43 25.61
C PRO A 453 21.25 5.06 25.12
N THR A 454 21.37 4.01 24.33
CA THR A 454 22.61 3.53 23.68
C THR A 454 23.00 4.35 22.45
N GLY A 455 22.07 5.18 21.92
CA GLY A 455 22.31 6.15 20.86
C GLY A 455 21.71 5.85 19.50
N GLU A 456 21.22 4.64 19.25
CA GLU A 456 20.53 4.25 18.02
C GLU A 456 19.22 5.02 17.89
N SER A 457 18.84 5.34 16.65
CA SER A 457 17.64 6.13 16.34
C SER A 457 16.73 5.35 15.40
N THR A 458 15.52 4.99 15.89
CA THR A 458 14.51 4.24 15.14
C THR A 458 13.44 5.18 14.62
N LEU A 459 13.22 5.21 13.31
CA LEU A 459 12.11 5.94 12.69
C LEU A 459 10.78 5.33 13.13
N ILE A 460 9.86 6.17 13.62
CA ILE A 460 8.53 5.73 14.05
C ILE A 460 7.40 6.39 13.26
N SER A 461 7.65 7.53 12.65
CA SER A 461 6.69 8.22 11.77
C SER A 461 7.42 9.24 10.90
N TRP A 462 6.84 9.57 9.75
CA TRP A 462 7.36 10.60 8.86
C TRP A 462 6.23 11.21 8.03
N GLY A 463 6.49 12.37 7.47
CA GLY A 463 5.58 13.04 6.56
C GLY A 463 6.32 14.04 5.69
N MET A 464 5.70 14.47 4.61
CA MET A 464 6.25 15.49 3.74
C MET A 464 5.15 16.38 3.17
N LEU A 465 5.53 17.61 2.85
CA LEU A 465 4.64 18.59 2.22
C LEU A 465 5.40 19.31 1.11
N ASN A 466 4.83 19.31 -0.08
CA ASN A 466 5.19 20.29 -1.09
C ASN A 466 4.65 21.66 -0.66
N LEU A 467 5.52 22.60 -0.40
CA LEU A 467 5.14 23.89 0.17
C LEU A 467 4.30 24.75 -0.78
N THR A 468 4.30 24.44 -2.06
CA THR A 468 3.34 25.04 -3.02
C THR A 468 1.91 24.56 -2.77
N HIS A 469 1.74 23.37 -2.16
CA HIS A 469 0.46 22.76 -1.80
C HIS A 469 0.01 23.05 -0.35
N ARG A 470 0.70 23.96 0.36
CA ARG A 470 0.46 24.26 1.79
C ARG A 470 -0.98 24.61 2.14
N ASP A 471 -1.71 25.25 1.20
CA ASP A 471 -3.09 25.70 1.40
C ASP A 471 -4.09 24.81 0.63
N SER A 472 -3.67 24.16 -0.47
CA SER A 472 -4.55 23.33 -1.30
C SER A 472 -3.76 22.41 -2.23
N HIS A 473 -4.16 21.14 -2.28
CA HIS A 473 -3.67 20.19 -3.29
C HIS A 473 -4.37 20.37 -4.66
N GLU A 474 -5.52 21.05 -4.71
CA GLU A 474 -6.24 21.33 -5.96
C GLU A 474 -5.72 22.62 -6.64
N HIS A 475 -5.32 23.59 -5.82
CA HIS A 475 -4.90 24.92 -6.27
C HIS A 475 -3.55 25.29 -5.64
N PRO A 476 -2.46 24.58 -6.02
CA PRO A 476 -1.14 24.91 -5.50
C PRO A 476 -0.69 26.29 -5.97
N GLU A 477 0.05 26.99 -5.09
CA GLU A 477 0.57 28.33 -5.35
C GLU A 477 2.05 28.39 -5.02
N LYS A 478 2.84 28.97 -5.93
CA LYS A 478 4.27 29.22 -5.70
C LYS A 478 4.52 30.02 -4.44
N LEU A 479 5.64 29.74 -3.82
CA LEU A 479 6.13 30.54 -2.71
C LEU A 479 6.64 31.90 -3.22
N VAL A 480 6.53 32.91 -2.39
CA VAL A 480 7.28 34.15 -2.56
C VAL A 480 8.56 34.01 -1.75
N PRO A 481 9.74 34.05 -2.37
CA PRO A 481 11.00 33.92 -1.65
C PRO A 481 11.09 34.86 -0.45
N GLU A 482 11.64 34.40 0.65
CA GLU A 482 11.80 35.11 1.92
C GLU A 482 10.49 35.47 2.67
N LYS A 483 9.33 35.25 2.07
CA LYS A 483 8.05 35.41 2.78
C LYS A 483 7.85 34.25 3.74
N THR A 484 7.48 34.56 4.96
CA THR A 484 7.17 33.60 6.01
C THR A 484 5.74 33.03 5.82
N TYR A 485 5.60 31.71 5.96
CA TYR A 485 4.36 30.96 5.90
C TYR A 485 4.20 30.13 7.15
N LYS A 486 2.97 29.93 7.59
CA LYS A 486 2.59 28.91 8.57
C LYS A 486 2.18 27.67 7.81
N ILE A 487 2.73 26.54 8.20
CA ILE A 487 2.45 25.24 7.56
C ILE A 487 2.16 24.19 8.61
N GLU A 488 1.46 23.17 8.15
CA GLU A 488 1.17 21.96 8.92
C GLU A 488 1.54 20.72 8.09
N VAL A 489 2.26 19.78 8.71
CA VAL A 489 2.59 18.50 8.11
C VAL A 489 2.07 17.41 9.02
N GLN A 490 1.03 16.71 8.58
CA GLN A 490 0.59 15.47 9.24
C GLN A 490 1.62 14.38 8.93
N LEU A 491 2.09 13.70 9.98
CA LEU A 491 2.93 12.52 9.84
C LEU A 491 2.07 11.27 9.81
N ASP A 492 2.64 10.15 9.37
CA ASP A 492 1.96 8.84 9.40
C ASP A 492 1.47 8.51 10.79
N SER A 493 0.29 7.91 10.83
CA SER A 493 -0.23 7.36 12.08
C SER A 493 0.68 6.30 12.65
N LEU A 494 0.67 6.19 13.96
CA LEU A 494 1.50 5.25 14.70
C LEU A 494 0.78 4.71 15.93
N GLY A 495 1.15 3.49 16.34
CA GLY A 495 0.86 2.89 17.64
C GLY A 495 2.17 2.49 18.29
N GLN A 496 2.71 3.35 19.18
CA GLN A 496 4.07 3.20 19.66
C GLN A 496 4.21 3.52 21.14
N GLN A 497 4.86 2.64 21.88
CA GLN A 497 5.30 2.92 23.24
C GLN A 497 6.69 3.56 23.21
N ILE A 498 6.87 4.67 23.93
CA ILE A 498 8.18 5.31 24.14
C ILE A 498 8.61 5.06 25.58
N PRO A 499 9.61 4.22 25.84
CA PRO A 499 10.03 3.89 27.20
C PRO A 499 10.70 5.06 27.91
N LYS A 500 10.57 5.08 29.23
CA LYS A 500 11.36 5.96 30.11
C LYS A 500 12.85 5.90 29.75
N GLY A 501 13.50 7.08 29.70
CA GLY A 501 14.91 7.23 29.40
C GLY A 501 15.25 7.34 27.91
N HIS A 502 14.32 7.00 27.01
CA HIS A 502 14.47 7.27 25.59
C HIS A 502 14.23 8.74 25.29
N ARG A 503 14.59 9.19 24.09
CA ARG A 503 14.39 10.56 23.62
C ARG A 503 13.61 10.56 22.32
N LEU A 504 12.85 11.62 22.11
CA LEU A 504 12.25 11.92 20.81
C LEU A 504 13.25 12.70 19.96
N GLU A 505 13.32 12.40 18.67
CA GLU A 505 14.09 13.15 17.70
C GLU A 505 13.18 13.55 16.53
N VAL A 506 13.19 14.84 16.18
CA VAL A 506 12.56 15.39 14.98
C VAL A 506 13.64 15.88 14.04
N ALA A 507 13.63 15.37 12.81
CA ALA A 507 14.56 15.77 11.76
C ALA A 507 13.80 16.45 10.62
N VAL A 508 14.25 17.62 10.19
CA VAL A 508 13.62 18.44 9.13
C VAL A 508 14.58 18.65 7.98
N SER A 509 14.08 18.54 6.75
CA SER A 509 14.90 18.65 5.54
C SER A 509 14.08 19.14 4.34
N PRO A 510 14.68 19.94 3.41
CA PRO A 510 14.06 20.32 2.14
C PRO A 510 14.26 19.28 1.02
N THR A 511 14.72 18.08 1.36
CA THR A 511 14.98 16.96 0.42
C THR A 511 14.62 15.65 1.06
N TYR A 512 14.13 14.65 0.29
CA TYR A 512 13.91 13.29 0.78
C TYR A 512 13.87 12.28 -0.38
N TRP A 513 14.99 12.14 -1.09
CA TRP A 513 15.12 11.24 -2.23
C TRP A 513 15.37 9.79 -1.80
N PRO A 514 14.71 8.77 -2.41
CA PRO A 514 13.74 8.84 -3.50
C PRO A 514 12.27 8.91 -3.06
N GLN A 515 11.97 9.19 -1.79
CA GLN A 515 10.58 9.32 -1.36
C GLN A 515 9.88 10.51 -2.04
N ALA A 516 10.57 11.63 -2.21
CA ALA A 516 10.07 12.78 -2.95
C ALA A 516 10.92 13.06 -4.19
N TRP A 517 10.27 13.38 -5.34
CA TRP A 517 10.99 13.95 -6.47
C TRP A 517 11.55 15.32 -6.09
N PRO A 518 12.82 15.64 -6.41
CA PRO A 518 13.43 16.89 -5.97
C PRO A 518 12.78 18.14 -6.57
N SER A 519 12.76 19.22 -5.79
CA SER A 519 12.46 20.57 -6.31
C SER A 519 13.43 20.94 -7.43
N PRO A 520 13.01 21.81 -8.40
CA PRO A 520 13.82 22.11 -9.59
C PRO A 520 15.17 22.77 -9.29
N LYS A 521 15.35 23.33 -8.11
CA LYS A 521 16.58 23.97 -7.64
C LYS A 521 16.92 23.52 -6.23
N PRO A 522 18.19 23.57 -5.81
CA PRO A 522 18.54 23.44 -4.40
C PRO A 522 17.78 24.46 -3.55
N VAL A 523 17.23 24.03 -2.45
CA VAL A 523 16.37 24.83 -1.56
C VAL A 523 17.05 25.04 -0.22
N THR A 524 16.98 26.29 0.29
CA THR A 524 17.28 26.61 1.68
C THR A 524 16.00 27.14 2.34
N LEU A 525 15.58 26.49 3.41
CA LEU A 525 14.48 26.98 4.25
C LEU A 525 15.05 27.74 5.45
N THR A 526 14.32 28.75 5.90
CA THR A 526 14.53 29.40 7.18
C THR A 526 13.37 29.05 8.09
N LEU A 527 13.64 28.22 9.10
CA LEU A 527 12.67 27.83 10.12
C LEU A 527 12.69 28.86 11.26
N HIS A 528 11.53 29.35 11.62
CA HIS A 528 11.34 30.28 12.74
C HIS A 528 10.86 29.47 13.96
N THR A 529 11.71 29.30 14.97
CA THR A 529 11.30 28.68 16.24
C THR A 529 10.40 29.63 17.03
N GLY A 530 9.81 29.16 18.12
CA GLY A 530 8.91 29.92 18.97
C GLY A 530 7.54 29.25 19.11
N GLU A 531 6.52 30.02 19.40
CA GLU A 531 5.19 29.50 19.76
C GLU A 531 4.53 28.70 18.62
N GLU A 532 4.75 29.10 17.37
CA GLU A 532 4.10 28.50 16.19
C GLU A 532 4.81 27.24 15.67
N THR A 533 6.04 26.99 16.12
CA THR A 533 6.82 25.85 15.60
C THR A 533 6.95 24.76 16.67
N ARG A 534 6.18 23.70 16.49
CA ARG A 534 6.04 22.62 17.46
C ARG A 534 5.67 21.29 16.79
N LEU A 535 5.98 20.22 17.49
CA LEU A 535 5.43 18.88 17.23
C LEU A 535 4.29 18.60 18.21
N THR A 536 3.14 18.22 17.74
CA THR A 536 2.01 17.74 18.54
C THR A 536 1.94 16.22 18.42
N LEU A 537 1.92 15.52 19.55
CA LEU A 537 1.90 14.07 19.65
C LEU A 537 0.56 13.58 20.23
N PRO A 538 -0.06 12.55 19.63
CA PRO A 538 -1.29 11.93 20.14
C PRO A 538 -0.96 10.96 21.29
N VAL A 539 -0.93 11.45 22.54
CA VAL A 539 -0.60 10.63 23.72
C VAL A 539 -1.84 9.89 24.20
N ARG A 540 -1.76 8.56 24.23
CA ARG A 540 -2.83 7.70 24.70
C ARG A 540 -2.67 7.34 26.18
N THR A 541 -3.76 7.45 26.92
CA THR A 541 -3.88 6.92 28.28
C THR A 541 -4.43 5.49 28.22
N PRO A 542 -3.76 4.48 28.84
CA PRO A 542 -4.27 3.12 28.92
C PRO A 542 -5.68 3.05 29.47
N GLN A 543 -6.51 2.17 28.94
CA GLN A 543 -7.92 1.98 29.31
C GLN A 543 -8.14 0.59 29.94
N ALA A 544 -9.22 0.44 30.69
CA ALA A 544 -9.56 -0.85 31.28
C ALA A 544 -9.88 -1.93 30.22
N GLU A 545 -10.43 -1.50 29.11
CA GLU A 545 -10.76 -2.34 27.95
C GLU A 545 -9.53 -2.99 27.28
N ASP A 546 -8.35 -2.46 27.51
CA ASP A 546 -7.09 -3.02 26.98
C ASP A 546 -6.80 -4.42 27.54
N GLU A 547 -7.29 -4.73 28.76
CA GLU A 547 -7.07 -6.04 29.40
C GLU A 547 -7.91 -7.16 28.75
N ASP A 548 -9.04 -6.80 28.13
CA ASP A 548 -10.02 -7.75 27.57
C ASP A 548 -10.14 -7.67 26.03
N CYS A 549 -9.15 -7.14 25.33
CA CYS A 549 -9.17 -7.04 23.88
C CYS A 549 -8.09 -7.90 23.21
N GLY A 550 -8.20 -8.10 21.89
CA GLY A 550 -7.17 -8.73 21.09
C GLY A 550 -6.97 -10.23 21.32
N HIS A 551 -7.98 -10.92 21.84
CA HIS A 551 -7.97 -12.36 22.06
C HIS A 551 -8.17 -13.15 20.77
N PHE A 552 -7.32 -12.88 19.78
CA PHE A 552 -7.34 -13.58 18.52
C PHE A 552 -6.79 -15.01 18.69
N GLY A 553 -7.47 -15.98 18.09
CA GLY A 553 -6.95 -17.35 18.01
C GLY A 553 -5.68 -17.41 17.13
N PRO A 554 -4.95 -18.53 17.18
CA PRO A 554 -3.85 -18.75 16.26
C PRO A 554 -4.36 -18.78 14.81
N PRO A 555 -3.52 -18.36 13.82
CA PRO A 555 -3.94 -18.35 12.43
C PRO A 555 -4.37 -19.73 11.92
N GLU A 556 -5.49 -19.78 11.22
CA GLU A 556 -5.95 -20.96 10.48
C GLU A 556 -5.97 -20.66 8.99
N THR A 557 -5.59 -21.66 8.17
CA THR A 557 -5.68 -21.57 6.71
C THR A 557 -6.06 -22.92 6.13
N ALA A 558 -6.56 -22.91 4.89
CA ALA A 558 -6.60 -24.15 4.10
C ALA A 558 -5.18 -24.57 3.71
N GLU A 559 -5.05 -25.74 3.10
CA GLU A 559 -3.78 -26.26 2.63
C GLU A 559 -3.19 -25.42 1.50
N VAL A 560 -1.89 -25.13 1.60
CA VAL A 560 -1.19 -24.37 0.55
C VAL A 560 -1.08 -25.23 -0.71
N MET A 561 -1.40 -24.67 -1.86
CA MET A 561 -1.23 -25.34 -3.17
C MET A 561 0.22 -25.83 -3.35
N GLU A 562 0.36 -27.06 -3.85
CA GLU A 562 1.66 -27.62 -4.19
C GLU A 562 2.36 -26.80 -5.28
N ARG A 563 3.67 -26.67 -5.15
CA ARG A 563 4.52 -25.99 -6.11
C ARG A 563 5.91 -26.59 -6.17
N ASP A 564 6.44 -26.69 -7.37
CA ASP A 564 7.84 -27.01 -7.61
C ASP A 564 8.64 -25.70 -7.71
N ILE A 565 9.71 -25.57 -6.95
CA ILE A 565 10.63 -24.44 -7.04
C ILE A 565 11.68 -24.74 -8.12
N ILE A 566 11.62 -24.04 -9.24
CA ILE A 566 12.57 -24.18 -10.36
C ILE A 566 13.79 -23.28 -10.12
N ARG A 567 13.57 -22.03 -9.71
CA ARG A 567 14.59 -21.09 -9.31
C ARG A 567 14.17 -20.44 -7.99
N LYS A 568 15.10 -20.34 -7.04
CA LYS A 568 14.85 -19.69 -5.75
C LYS A 568 14.76 -18.19 -5.91
N GLU A 569 14.06 -17.56 -5.01
CA GLU A 569 14.02 -16.11 -4.86
C GLU A 569 15.37 -15.55 -4.39
N GLU A 570 15.67 -14.33 -4.83
CA GLU A 570 16.84 -13.55 -4.39
C GLU A 570 16.46 -12.07 -4.32
N ARG A 571 16.92 -11.39 -3.29
CA ARG A 571 16.73 -9.94 -3.16
C ARG A 571 18.00 -9.26 -2.67
N THR A 572 18.33 -8.11 -3.29
CA THR A 572 19.37 -7.21 -2.80
C THR A 572 18.91 -5.77 -2.87
N ARG A 573 19.31 -4.96 -1.88
CA ARG A 573 19.07 -3.53 -1.85
C ARG A 573 20.36 -2.82 -1.45
N ASN A 574 20.96 -2.07 -2.39
CA ASN A 574 22.30 -1.53 -2.26
C ASN A 574 22.33 -0.04 -2.49
N VAL A 575 23.08 0.69 -1.66
CA VAL A 575 23.43 2.09 -1.89
C VAL A 575 24.92 2.17 -2.25
N SER A 576 25.25 2.86 -3.33
CA SER A 576 26.62 3.07 -3.78
C SER A 576 26.85 4.53 -4.16
N HIS A 577 28.11 4.98 -4.07
CA HIS A 577 28.53 6.32 -4.44
C HIS A 577 29.77 6.23 -5.36
N ASP A 578 29.64 6.73 -6.56
CA ASP A 578 30.78 6.92 -7.45
C ASP A 578 31.45 8.27 -7.16
N LEU A 579 32.59 8.23 -6.51
CA LEU A 579 33.34 9.42 -6.10
C LEU A 579 33.86 10.26 -7.25
N ILE A 580 33.93 9.73 -8.48
CA ILE A 580 34.43 10.45 -9.65
C ILE A 580 33.32 11.26 -10.31
N SER A 581 32.16 10.62 -10.54
CA SER A 581 31.01 11.28 -11.16
C SER A 581 30.13 12.04 -10.12
N GLY A 582 30.27 11.75 -8.83
CA GLY A 582 29.45 12.28 -7.75
C GLY A 582 28.05 11.67 -7.70
N VAL A 583 27.82 10.57 -8.43
CA VAL A 583 26.50 9.92 -8.51
C VAL A 583 26.30 8.96 -7.34
N TRP A 584 25.21 9.15 -6.61
CA TRP A 584 24.65 8.20 -5.68
C TRP A 584 23.61 7.32 -6.35
N THR A 585 23.64 6.04 -6.07
CA THR A 585 22.74 5.04 -6.63
C THR A 585 22.14 4.19 -5.51
N LEU A 586 20.80 4.10 -5.47
CA LEU A 586 20.07 3.05 -4.76
C LEU A 586 19.59 2.05 -5.81
N GLU A 587 20.00 0.81 -5.68
CA GLU A 587 19.56 -0.30 -6.51
C GLU A 587 18.75 -1.27 -5.66
N ASP A 588 17.51 -1.55 -6.03
CA ASP A 588 16.64 -2.56 -5.44
C ASP A 588 16.36 -3.65 -6.48
N TYR A 589 16.95 -4.82 -6.27
CA TYR A 589 16.79 -5.99 -7.14
C TYR A 589 15.98 -7.06 -6.42
N SER A 590 14.93 -7.54 -7.07
CA SER A 590 14.04 -8.60 -6.58
C SER A 590 13.82 -9.64 -7.68
N ASP A 591 14.40 -10.82 -7.51
CA ASP A 591 14.04 -12.02 -8.26
C ASP A 591 13.05 -12.82 -7.39
N GLU A 592 11.79 -12.86 -7.80
CA GLU A 592 10.74 -13.60 -7.08
C GLU A 592 10.84 -15.13 -7.30
N GLY A 593 11.87 -15.59 -7.99
CA GLY A 593 12.08 -16.98 -8.34
C GLY A 593 11.23 -17.42 -9.53
N GLU A 594 11.30 -18.72 -9.82
CA GLU A 594 10.49 -19.37 -10.85
C GLU A 594 9.86 -20.64 -10.28
N ARG A 595 8.56 -20.82 -10.51
CA ARG A 595 7.76 -21.88 -9.92
C ARG A 595 6.94 -22.59 -10.99
N ARG A 596 6.65 -23.88 -10.75
CA ARG A 596 5.65 -24.63 -11.50
C ARG A 596 4.54 -25.08 -10.55
N LEU A 597 3.30 -24.92 -10.99
CA LEU A 597 2.12 -25.44 -10.30
C LEU A 597 1.78 -26.83 -10.87
N PRO A 598 1.97 -27.94 -10.13
CA PRO A 598 1.70 -29.28 -10.63
C PRO A 598 0.24 -29.48 -11.06
N GLU A 599 -0.72 -28.83 -10.39
CA GLU A 599 -2.16 -28.94 -10.63
C GLU A 599 -2.53 -28.62 -12.10
N ASN A 600 -1.95 -27.60 -12.69
CA ASN A 600 -2.26 -27.16 -14.05
C ASN A 600 -1.03 -27.08 -15.00
N GLY A 601 0.17 -27.42 -14.46
CA GLY A 601 1.44 -27.39 -15.19
C GLY A 601 1.97 -25.98 -15.48
N MET A 602 1.31 -24.92 -14.99
CA MET A 602 1.71 -23.54 -15.23
C MET A 602 3.05 -23.25 -14.57
N GLN A 603 3.97 -22.68 -15.35
CA GLN A 603 5.26 -22.20 -14.91
C GLN A 603 5.30 -20.68 -15.04
N TYR A 604 5.78 -20.00 -13.99
CA TYR A 604 5.87 -18.54 -13.99
C TYR A 604 7.02 -18.07 -13.12
N GLY A 605 7.52 -16.88 -13.44
CA GLY A 605 8.56 -16.21 -12.68
C GLY A 605 8.65 -14.74 -13.03
N SER A 606 9.23 -13.95 -12.11
CA SER A 606 9.43 -12.53 -12.31
C SER A 606 10.75 -12.05 -11.71
N ILE A 607 11.37 -11.08 -12.40
CA ILE A 607 12.53 -10.35 -11.92
C ILE A 607 12.21 -8.86 -12.07
N ASN A 608 12.46 -8.10 -11.03
CA ASN A 608 12.36 -6.63 -11.03
C ASN A 608 13.68 -6.01 -10.57
N LYS A 609 14.07 -4.93 -11.23
CA LYS A 609 15.22 -4.13 -10.82
C LYS A 609 14.84 -2.66 -10.90
N ASN A 610 14.93 -1.96 -9.76
CA ASN A 610 14.70 -0.53 -9.68
C ASN A 610 16.01 0.19 -9.35
N THR A 611 16.31 1.25 -10.09
CA THR A 611 17.53 2.03 -9.91
C THR A 611 17.17 3.51 -9.75
N TYR A 612 17.57 4.10 -8.62
CA TYR A 612 17.35 5.50 -8.28
C TYR A 612 18.72 6.18 -8.22
N THR A 613 18.94 7.21 -9.04
CA THR A 613 20.22 7.91 -9.07
C THR A 613 20.05 9.41 -8.87
N ILE A 614 21.02 10.03 -8.18
CA ILE A 614 21.06 11.47 -7.97
C ILE A 614 22.49 11.93 -7.66
N LYS A 615 22.84 13.18 -7.99
CA LYS A 615 24.06 13.84 -7.53
C LYS A 615 23.77 14.72 -6.32
N GLU A 616 24.75 14.83 -5.45
CA GLU A 616 24.63 15.47 -4.14
C GLU A 616 24.15 16.92 -4.18
N ASP A 617 24.52 17.67 -5.20
CA ASP A 617 24.28 19.10 -5.37
C ASP A 617 23.40 19.46 -6.58
N ASP A 618 22.95 18.45 -7.36
CA ASP A 618 22.17 18.66 -8.58
C ASP A 618 20.82 17.94 -8.54
N PRO A 619 19.73 18.64 -8.15
CA PRO A 619 18.41 18.04 -8.10
C PRO A 619 17.87 17.61 -9.48
N LEU A 620 18.37 18.21 -10.57
CA LEU A 620 17.95 17.85 -11.92
C LEU A 620 18.64 16.59 -12.46
N SER A 621 19.60 16.06 -11.72
CA SER A 621 20.24 14.76 -12.02
C SER A 621 19.39 13.56 -11.57
N ALA A 622 18.28 13.79 -10.88
CA ALA A 622 17.39 12.72 -10.39
C ALA A 622 16.88 11.85 -11.54
N LYS A 623 17.01 10.53 -11.37
CA LYS A 623 16.54 9.56 -12.36
C LYS A 623 16.06 8.29 -11.68
N VAL A 624 14.91 7.79 -12.14
CA VAL A 624 14.35 6.49 -11.77
C VAL A 624 14.26 5.59 -12.98
N GLN A 625 14.70 4.34 -12.84
CA GLN A 625 14.63 3.30 -13.87
C GLN A 625 14.04 2.04 -13.26
N CYS A 626 13.08 1.41 -13.95
CA CYS A 626 12.43 0.16 -13.55
C CYS A 626 12.51 -0.84 -14.70
N GLU A 627 13.04 -2.01 -14.42
CA GLU A 627 13.21 -3.11 -15.36
C GLU A 627 12.43 -4.33 -14.88
N TRP A 628 11.68 -4.99 -15.78
CA TRP A 628 10.96 -6.22 -15.48
C TRP A 628 11.29 -7.30 -16.50
N GLU A 629 11.47 -8.53 -16.03
CA GLU A 629 11.40 -9.75 -16.83
C GLU A 629 10.34 -10.67 -16.25
N LEU A 630 9.31 -10.99 -17.02
CA LEU A 630 8.22 -11.88 -16.63
C LEU A 630 8.17 -13.09 -17.55
N LYS A 631 8.01 -14.28 -16.97
CA LYS A 631 7.81 -15.54 -17.70
C LYS A 631 6.49 -16.16 -17.30
N VAL A 632 5.77 -16.67 -18.29
CA VAL A 632 4.56 -17.49 -18.12
C VAL A 632 4.57 -18.53 -19.22
N GLY A 633 4.35 -19.81 -18.86
CA GLY A 633 4.31 -20.87 -19.85
C GLY A 633 3.88 -22.22 -19.31
N ARG A 634 3.77 -23.19 -20.23
CA ARG A 634 3.46 -24.59 -19.95
C ARG A 634 3.94 -25.45 -21.11
N GLY A 635 4.78 -26.44 -20.85
CA GLY A 635 5.30 -27.32 -21.91
C GLY A 635 5.96 -26.56 -23.05
N GLU A 636 5.46 -26.71 -24.28
CA GLU A 636 5.97 -26.01 -25.45
C GLU A 636 5.50 -24.55 -25.58
N TRP A 637 4.45 -24.17 -24.87
CA TRP A 637 3.99 -22.79 -24.80
C TRP A 637 4.80 -22.02 -23.74
N GLN A 638 5.72 -21.18 -24.20
CA GLN A 638 6.55 -20.36 -23.32
C GLN A 638 6.52 -18.92 -23.80
N THR A 639 6.28 -17.99 -22.89
CA THR A 639 6.28 -16.56 -23.17
C THR A 639 7.20 -15.82 -22.20
N LYS A 640 7.86 -14.79 -22.72
CA LYS A 640 8.69 -13.89 -21.92
C LYS A 640 8.38 -12.45 -22.30
N LEU A 641 8.22 -11.64 -21.27
CA LEU A 641 8.04 -10.19 -21.42
C LEU A 641 9.19 -9.47 -20.73
N VAL A 642 9.74 -8.48 -21.41
CA VAL A 642 10.76 -7.57 -20.85
C VAL A 642 10.26 -6.14 -21.01
N THR A 643 10.18 -5.40 -19.90
CA THR A 643 9.84 -3.98 -19.93
C THR A 643 10.95 -3.14 -19.31
N TYR A 644 11.08 -1.91 -19.77
CA TYR A 644 11.93 -0.89 -19.21
C TYR A 644 11.14 0.41 -19.14
N SER A 645 11.21 1.06 -17.99
CA SER A 645 10.60 2.38 -17.75
C SER A 645 11.65 3.31 -17.13
N GLU A 646 11.69 4.56 -17.59
CA GLU A 646 12.62 5.59 -17.10
C GLU A 646 11.88 6.91 -16.91
N MET A 647 12.16 7.59 -15.81
CA MET A 647 11.70 8.94 -15.53
C MET A 647 12.89 9.83 -15.17
N THR A 648 12.97 10.99 -15.84
CA THR A 648 13.92 12.08 -15.59
C THR A 648 13.21 13.42 -15.65
N SER A 649 13.88 14.50 -15.23
CA SER A 649 13.31 15.84 -15.37
C SER A 649 14.37 16.90 -15.68
N ASP A 650 13.91 18.00 -16.29
CA ASP A 650 14.59 19.29 -16.24
C ASP A 650 13.83 20.24 -15.28
N ALA A 651 14.16 21.52 -15.28
CA ALA A 651 13.51 22.50 -14.42
C ALA A 651 12.01 22.72 -14.73
N THR A 652 11.53 22.29 -15.89
CA THR A 652 10.19 22.60 -16.41
C THR A 652 9.39 21.40 -16.87
N ASN A 653 10.03 20.26 -17.10
CA ASN A 653 9.37 19.07 -17.64
C ASN A 653 9.89 17.80 -17.02
N PHE A 654 9.00 16.79 -16.98
CA PHE A 654 9.33 15.37 -16.82
C PHE A 654 9.47 14.71 -18.20
N TYR A 655 10.36 13.74 -18.31
CA TYR A 655 10.58 12.91 -19.49
C TYR A 655 10.39 11.46 -19.11
N LEU A 656 9.50 10.77 -19.82
CA LEU A 656 9.16 9.37 -19.62
C LEU A 656 9.57 8.56 -20.85
N ILE A 657 10.24 7.43 -20.62
CA ILE A 657 10.54 6.44 -21.64
C ILE A 657 10.03 5.10 -21.14
N ASN A 658 9.20 4.44 -21.95
CA ASN A 658 8.75 3.08 -21.65
C ASN A 658 9.02 2.20 -22.87
N THR A 659 9.49 0.98 -22.66
CA THR A 659 9.65 -0.02 -23.72
C THR A 659 9.06 -1.35 -23.29
N MET A 660 8.51 -2.07 -24.24
CA MET A 660 7.98 -3.41 -24.05
C MET A 660 8.47 -4.32 -25.17
N THR A 661 9.05 -5.45 -24.81
CA THR A 661 9.49 -6.49 -25.74
C THR A 661 8.92 -7.83 -25.31
N ALA A 662 8.24 -8.53 -26.20
CA ALA A 662 7.67 -9.83 -25.93
C ALA A 662 8.27 -10.92 -26.82
N TYR A 663 8.41 -12.11 -26.24
CA TYR A 663 8.96 -13.29 -26.89
C TYR A 663 7.99 -14.46 -26.73
N GLU A 664 7.82 -15.21 -27.80
CA GLU A 664 7.18 -16.53 -27.82
C GLU A 664 8.31 -17.55 -28.03
N ASN A 665 8.58 -18.39 -27.05
CA ASN A 665 9.81 -19.15 -26.94
C ASN A 665 11.03 -18.19 -27.02
N GLU A 666 11.95 -18.41 -27.98
CA GLU A 666 13.11 -17.54 -28.21
C GLU A 666 12.87 -16.47 -29.31
N GLU A 667 11.71 -16.51 -29.96
CA GLU A 667 11.37 -15.57 -31.04
C GLU A 667 10.77 -14.28 -30.49
N LYS A 668 11.35 -13.14 -30.89
CA LYS A 668 10.79 -11.83 -30.57
C LYS A 668 9.55 -11.58 -31.43
N VAL A 669 8.38 -11.51 -30.80
CA VAL A 669 7.08 -11.32 -31.47
C VAL A 669 6.54 -9.90 -31.39
N PHE A 670 7.08 -9.08 -30.48
CA PHE A 670 6.63 -7.70 -30.29
C PHE A 670 7.74 -6.82 -29.75
N HIS A 671 7.73 -5.52 -30.17
CA HIS A 671 8.54 -4.47 -29.56
C HIS A 671 7.88 -3.12 -29.80
N LYS A 672 7.74 -2.33 -28.76
CA LYS A 672 7.19 -0.97 -28.83
C LYS A 672 7.87 -0.06 -27.83
N LYS A 673 8.03 1.21 -28.19
CA LYS A 673 8.59 2.27 -27.36
C LYS A 673 7.60 3.42 -27.27
N TRP A 674 7.44 3.98 -26.06
CA TRP A 674 6.71 5.21 -25.78
C TRP A 674 7.70 6.24 -25.26
N GLU A 675 7.55 7.48 -25.70
CA GLU A 675 8.33 8.63 -25.22
C GLU A 675 7.36 9.79 -25.00
N THR A 676 7.36 10.31 -23.80
CA THR A 676 6.40 11.36 -23.40
C THR A 676 7.13 12.45 -22.62
N LYS A 677 6.76 13.71 -22.94
CA LYS A 677 7.20 14.90 -22.23
C LYS A 677 6.00 15.53 -21.55
N ILE A 678 6.09 15.77 -20.23
CA ILE A 678 5.02 16.31 -19.42
C ILE A 678 5.56 17.53 -18.67
N ARG A 679 4.83 18.64 -18.69
CA ARG A 679 5.24 19.85 -17.98
C ARG A 679 5.16 19.61 -16.46
N ARG A 680 6.14 20.10 -15.71
CA ARG A 680 6.08 20.17 -14.23
C ARG A 680 5.04 21.21 -13.81
N ASP A 681 4.18 20.87 -12.87
CA ASP A 681 3.12 21.72 -12.36
C ASP A 681 3.21 21.83 -10.84
N HIS A 682 4.09 22.69 -10.37
CA HIS A 682 4.37 22.91 -8.93
C HIS A 682 4.99 21.71 -8.17
N VAL A 683 5.59 20.76 -8.86
CA VAL A 683 6.26 19.60 -8.27
C VAL A 683 7.70 19.48 -8.73
#